data_f0be67e6aa5012d4dc51dea7d6b3eea8
#
_entry.id   f0be67e6aa5012d4dc51dea7d6b3eea8
#
_cell.length_a   1.000
_cell.length_b   1.000
_cell.length_c   1.000
_cell.angle_alpha   90.00
_cell.angle_beta   90.00
_cell.angle_gamma   90.00
#
_symmetry.space_group_name_H-M   'P 1'
#
loop_
_entity.id
_entity.type
_entity.pdbx_description
1 polymer ?
#
loop_
_entity_poly.entity_id
_entity_poly.type
_entity_poly.pdbx_seq_one_letter_code
_entity_poly.pdbx_strand_id
1 'polypeptide(L)'
;MSKYDTLNPMQREAVFHTEGPLLVLAGAGSGKTRVLTHRIAYLIEEKRVAPWNIMAITFTNKAAAEMRERVDKIVGEGAEAIWVSTFHSSCVRILRRFIDRLGYDTNFTIYDGDDQKTLMKQVLKKMQADPKQFKERAVLSRISAAKNDRITADEFEQQAGADFREKKIAQIYREYQKELKKNNALDFDDLLVKTVELFEANADVLEYYQDKFRYIMVDEYQDTNLVQFKLVDLLAKKYRNICVVGDDDQSIYKFRGANIENILSFEKAFPGARVIKLEQNYRSTQSILNAANEVIRHNRGRKDKTLWTANDEGPKVRFRQYDTAYEEADAIIRDIEREKEEKNAEYSDFAVLYRTNAQSRLLEEKCIYYSIPYRLVGGVNFYQRKEIKDILCYLKTIANGRDDLAVQRVINVPKRGIGATSIGKVTIYASANGMSFYDALLRVRGVPTIGKAADKIEKFTEQIENFRSRLSALSIPELIEAILEETGYKKDLEVEGEIEGETRLQNVEELVNKATGYMSTAEEPTLDGFLEEVALVADVDSLDESENRIVLMTLHGAKGLEFPYVYLSGMEDGLFPSSMSIFSDDKDAIEEERRLCYVGITRAEKELTLTAARQRMVNGETRFAKISRFIEEIPPQLLDEEEQPTVFERAAGMSRGGRGFEDSGTSGWTTGSFGVSGAGDGDRVRIGGMSGKHPLSENDAAWERGAARMSGWGGVNGSGSAGSSRTLDPYKSAYSSSSRPASPAPSFGKAFTVQKADHLSYGEGDRVRHLKFGEGTVQKIADGGKDFEVTVNFDRVGVKKMFASFAKLVKC
;
A
#
# COMPACT_ATOMS: atom_id res chain seq x y z
N MET A 1 14.07 41.27 -12.87
CA MET A 1 14.59 40.34 -11.86
C MET A 1 14.88 39.02 -12.53
N SER A 2 16.04 38.42 -12.27
CA SER A 2 16.34 37.08 -12.74
C SER A 2 15.42 36.08 -12.05
N LYS A 3 14.99 35.00 -12.73
CA LYS A 3 14.22 33.92 -12.11
C LYS A 3 14.94 33.27 -10.92
N TYR A 4 16.25 33.40 -10.85
CA TYR A 4 17.09 32.92 -9.75
C TYR A 4 17.08 33.85 -8.50
N ASP A 5 16.57 35.08 -8.61
CA ASP A 5 16.50 36.02 -7.48
C ASP A 5 15.44 35.63 -6.45
N THR A 6 14.50 34.76 -6.84
CA THR A 6 13.45 34.20 -5.96
C THR A 6 13.95 33.06 -5.08
N LEU A 7 15.17 32.58 -5.31
CA LEU A 7 15.78 31.49 -4.54
C LEU A 7 16.49 32.07 -3.30
N ASN A 8 16.39 31.35 -2.17
CA ASN A 8 17.18 31.69 -1.00
C ASN A 8 18.69 31.40 -1.24
N PRO A 9 19.61 31.90 -0.38
CA PRO A 9 21.04 31.74 -0.60
C PRO A 9 21.51 30.28 -0.79
N MET A 10 21.00 29.32 0.02
CA MET A 10 21.36 27.90 -0.07
C MET A 10 20.78 27.23 -1.32
N GLN A 11 19.54 27.53 -1.68
CA GLN A 11 18.93 27.08 -2.92
C GLN A 11 19.72 27.61 -4.14
N ARG A 12 20.11 28.88 -4.12
CA ARG A 12 20.91 29.49 -5.17
C ARG A 12 22.30 28.87 -5.29
N GLU A 13 22.97 28.59 -4.17
CA GLU A 13 24.23 27.86 -4.16
C GLU A 13 24.09 26.47 -4.79
N ALA A 14 23.04 25.71 -4.42
CA ALA A 14 22.77 24.40 -5.00
C ALA A 14 22.46 24.44 -6.49
N VAL A 15 21.77 25.47 -6.99
CA VAL A 15 21.49 25.66 -8.42
C VAL A 15 22.77 25.97 -9.20
N PHE A 16 23.66 26.81 -8.66
CA PHE A 16 24.83 27.30 -9.39
C PHE A 16 26.06 26.37 -9.30
N HIS A 17 26.08 25.43 -8.37
CA HIS A 17 27.16 24.42 -8.28
C HIS A 17 26.96 23.31 -9.33
N THR A 18 27.41 23.50 -10.56
CA THR A 18 27.09 22.62 -11.70
C THR A 18 27.97 21.40 -11.84
N GLU A 19 29.26 21.50 -11.49
CA GLU A 19 30.25 20.44 -11.75
C GLU A 19 30.57 19.61 -10.49
N GLY A 20 30.78 18.32 -10.70
CA GLY A 20 31.11 17.38 -9.64
C GLY A 20 29.91 16.88 -8.81
N PRO A 21 30.15 15.98 -7.85
CA PRO A 21 29.08 15.40 -7.03
C PRO A 21 28.52 16.42 -6.04
N LEU A 22 27.21 16.51 -5.96
CA LEU A 22 26.46 17.38 -5.07
C LEU A 22 25.39 16.58 -4.30
N LEU A 23 25.42 16.70 -2.99
CA LEU A 23 24.31 16.27 -2.11
C LEU A 23 23.57 17.51 -1.60
N VAL A 24 22.30 17.63 -1.94
CA VAL A 24 21.38 18.60 -1.37
C VAL A 24 20.58 17.91 -0.28
N LEU A 25 20.95 18.13 0.97
CA LEU A 25 20.25 17.61 2.13
C LEU A 25 19.11 18.56 2.47
N ALA A 26 17.90 18.22 2.09
CA ALA A 26 16.77 19.13 2.00
C ALA A 26 15.60 18.63 2.85
N GLY A 27 15.28 19.32 3.95
CA GLY A 27 14.17 18.97 4.82
C GLY A 27 12.78 19.05 4.12
N ALA A 28 11.74 18.63 4.84
CA ALA A 28 10.36 18.72 4.34
C ALA A 28 10.02 20.18 3.98
N GLY A 29 9.29 20.40 2.88
CA GLY A 29 8.83 21.71 2.45
C GLY A 29 9.92 22.75 2.13
N SER A 30 11.21 22.34 1.97
CA SER A 30 12.34 23.25 1.70
C SER A 30 12.54 23.59 0.22
N GLY A 31 11.70 23.08 -0.66
CA GLY A 31 11.76 23.35 -2.10
C GLY A 31 12.73 22.45 -2.86
N LYS A 32 12.86 21.17 -2.50
CA LYS A 32 13.67 20.14 -3.19
C LYS A 32 13.49 20.19 -4.72
N THR A 33 12.28 20.00 -5.18
CA THR A 33 11.94 19.99 -6.62
C THR A 33 12.19 21.34 -7.27
N ARG A 34 11.98 22.45 -6.55
CA ARG A 34 12.30 23.81 -7.04
C ARG A 34 13.79 23.98 -7.32
N VAL A 35 14.66 23.46 -6.46
CA VAL A 35 16.12 23.51 -6.69
C VAL A 35 16.48 22.68 -7.92
N LEU A 36 15.94 21.47 -8.07
CA LEU A 36 16.22 20.61 -9.24
C LEU A 36 15.78 21.27 -10.54
N THR A 37 14.56 21.80 -10.61
CA THR A 37 14.03 22.44 -11.83
C THR A 37 14.79 23.71 -12.21
N HIS A 38 15.15 24.54 -11.24
CA HIS A 38 15.97 25.74 -11.51
C HIS A 38 17.41 25.37 -11.89
N ARG A 39 17.97 24.30 -11.32
CA ARG A 39 19.29 23.78 -11.71
C ARG A 39 19.29 23.29 -13.15
N ILE A 40 18.26 22.55 -13.58
CA ILE A 40 18.07 22.13 -14.98
C ILE A 40 18.05 23.37 -15.88
N ALA A 41 17.22 24.35 -15.55
CA ALA A 41 17.13 25.59 -16.33
C ALA A 41 18.48 26.33 -16.41
N TYR A 42 19.23 26.41 -15.30
CA TYR A 42 20.53 27.03 -15.26
C TYR A 42 21.57 26.31 -16.14
N LEU A 43 21.56 24.98 -16.14
CA LEU A 43 22.42 24.17 -17.00
C LEU A 43 22.15 24.44 -18.49
N ILE A 44 20.89 24.53 -18.88
CA ILE A 44 20.50 24.74 -20.30
C ILE A 44 20.79 26.16 -20.73
N GLU A 45 20.32 27.15 -19.97
CA GLU A 45 20.35 28.56 -20.40
C GLU A 45 21.72 29.22 -20.22
N GLU A 46 22.33 29.04 -19.07
CA GLU A 46 23.58 29.72 -18.73
C GLU A 46 24.82 28.90 -19.06
N LYS A 47 24.75 27.56 -18.82
CA LYS A 47 25.87 26.66 -19.14
C LYS A 47 25.84 26.08 -20.55
N ARG A 48 24.74 26.33 -21.30
CA ARG A 48 24.55 25.84 -22.67
C ARG A 48 24.66 24.33 -22.81
N VAL A 49 24.24 23.59 -21.77
CA VAL A 49 24.17 22.13 -21.78
C VAL A 49 22.99 21.73 -22.66
N ALA A 50 23.21 20.82 -23.59
CA ALA A 50 22.14 20.32 -24.44
C ALA A 50 21.11 19.54 -23.60
N PRO A 51 19.78 19.77 -23.75
CA PRO A 51 18.75 19.15 -22.95
C PRO A 51 18.84 17.61 -22.88
N TRP A 52 19.17 16.95 -23.99
CA TRP A 52 19.34 15.49 -24.05
C TRP A 52 20.56 14.94 -23.28
N ASN A 53 21.44 15.80 -22.78
CA ASN A 53 22.55 15.45 -21.90
C ASN A 53 22.17 15.48 -20.39
N ILE A 54 20.94 15.80 -20.08
CA ILE A 54 20.42 15.89 -18.71
C ILE A 54 19.46 14.74 -18.45
N MET A 55 19.70 14.01 -17.34
CA MET A 55 18.83 12.98 -16.81
C MET A 55 18.34 13.40 -15.41
N ALA A 56 17.03 13.41 -15.20
CA ALA A 56 16.39 13.67 -13.90
C ALA A 56 15.50 12.49 -13.54
N ILE A 57 15.77 11.88 -12.40
CA ILE A 57 15.09 10.67 -11.93
C ILE A 57 14.32 10.97 -10.65
N THR A 58 13.09 10.47 -10.55
CA THR A 58 12.25 10.51 -9.37
C THR A 58 11.58 9.15 -9.10
N PHE A 59 10.73 9.03 -8.09
CA PHE A 59 10.13 7.75 -7.67
C PHE A 59 8.73 7.50 -8.22
N THR A 60 7.92 8.54 -8.49
CA THR A 60 6.54 8.39 -8.97
C THR A 60 6.35 9.07 -10.32
N ASN A 61 5.40 8.58 -11.10
CA ASN A 61 5.09 9.18 -12.39
C ASN A 61 4.48 10.58 -12.23
N LYS A 62 3.68 10.80 -11.17
CA LYS A 62 3.17 12.13 -10.82
C LYS A 62 4.31 13.13 -10.59
N ALA A 63 5.32 12.77 -9.78
CA ALA A 63 6.47 13.64 -9.53
C ALA A 63 7.30 13.91 -10.81
N ALA A 64 7.43 12.90 -11.69
CA ALA A 64 8.11 13.07 -12.98
C ALA A 64 7.33 14.02 -13.92
N ALA A 65 6.01 13.88 -13.99
CA ALA A 65 5.14 14.76 -14.77
C ALA A 65 5.18 16.21 -14.25
N GLU A 66 5.06 16.39 -12.94
CA GLU A 66 5.14 17.70 -12.29
C GLU A 66 6.52 18.36 -12.48
N MET A 67 7.59 17.59 -12.35
CA MET A 67 8.95 18.09 -12.62
C MET A 67 9.09 18.54 -14.08
N ARG A 68 8.57 17.77 -15.04
CA ARG A 68 8.57 18.13 -16.46
C ARG A 68 7.81 19.42 -16.70
N GLU A 69 6.57 19.51 -16.23
CA GLU A 69 5.73 20.72 -16.37
C GLU A 69 6.40 21.97 -15.78
N ARG A 70 7.05 21.83 -14.62
CA ARG A 70 7.77 22.94 -13.98
C ARG A 70 9.01 23.37 -14.79
N VAL A 71 9.73 22.39 -15.36
CA VAL A 71 10.89 22.69 -16.23
C VAL A 71 10.43 23.35 -17.51
N ASP A 72 9.36 22.87 -18.15
CA ASP A 72 8.76 23.47 -19.36
C ASP A 72 8.37 24.93 -19.13
N LYS A 73 7.74 25.23 -17.98
CA LYS A 73 7.38 26.60 -17.59
C LYS A 73 8.59 27.53 -17.41
N ILE A 74 9.74 26.99 -16.99
CA ILE A 74 10.95 27.77 -16.68
C ILE A 74 11.84 27.94 -17.94
N VAL A 75 12.02 26.87 -18.72
CA VAL A 75 12.97 26.79 -19.86
C VAL A 75 12.29 27.17 -21.18
N GLY A 76 11.03 26.77 -21.37
CA GLY A 76 10.31 26.94 -22.64
C GLY A 76 10.69 25.87 -23.66
N GLU A 77 10.83 26.24 -24.93
CA GLU A 77 11.10 25.33 -26.04
C GLU A 77 12.39 24.49 -25.84
N GLY A 78 12.31 23.20 -26.14
CA GLY A 78 13.41 22.24 -26.04
C GLY A 78 13.50 21.47 -24.71
N ALA A 79 12.63 21.74 -23.74
CA ALA A 79 12.61 21.04 -22.46
C ALA A 79 12.14 19.58 -22.63
N GLU A 80 11.37 19.26 -23.66
CA GLU A 80 10.90 17.91 -23.99
C GLU A 80 12.04 16.89 -24.24
N ALA A 81 13.20 17.38 -24.66
CA ALA A 81 14.37 16.53 -24.90
C ALA A 81 15.10 16.10 -23.62
N ILE A 82 14.73 16.62 -22.45
CA ILE A 82 15.30 16.23 -21.17
C ILE A 82 14.75 14.85 -20.76
N TRP A 83 15.63 13.98 -20.26
CA TRP A 83 15.20 12.67 -19.78
C TRP A 83 14.69 12.77 -18.35
N VAL A 84 13.41 13.13 -18.19
CA VAL A 84 12.71 13.14 -16.88
C VAL A 84 11.84 11.91 -16.79
N SER A 85 12.08 11.02 -15.80
CA SER A 85 11.32 9.78 -15.62
C SER A 85 11.55 9.15 -14.25
N THR A 86 10.82 8.06 -13.94
CA THR A 86 11.12 7.22 -12.78
C THR A 86 12.31 6.30 -13.04
N PHE A 87 12.88 5.69 -11.98
CA PHE A 87 13.91 4.66 -12.13
C PHE A 87 13.44 3.53 -13.04
N HIS A 88 12.24 2.99 -12.79
CA HIS A 88 11.70 1.87 -13.54
C HIS A 88 11.44 2.24 -15.02
N SER A 89 10.83 3.39 -15.28
CA SER A 89 10.61 3.85 -16.66
C SER A 89 11.92 4.05 -17.41
N SER A 90 12.96 4.59 -16.75
CA SER A 90 14.30 4.70 -17.35
C SER A 90 14.88 3.34 -17.72
N CYS A 91 14.76 2.36 -16.79
CA CYS A 91 15.24 1.00 -17.02
C CYS A 91 14.49 0.32 -18.16
N VAL A 92 13.16 0.43 -18.22
CA VAL A 92 12.38 -0.15 -19.31
C VAL A 92 12.80 0.42 -20.66
N ARG A 93 12.92 1.75 -20.79
CA ARG A 93 13.39 2.40 -22.02
C ARG A 93 14.79 1.93 -22.45
N ILE A 94 15.70 1.68 -21.51
CA ILE A 94 17.04 1.14 -21.78
C ILE A 94 16.94 -0.32 -22.22
N LEU A 95 16.18 -1.13 -21.50
CA LEU A 95 16.01 -2.56 -21.78
C LEU A 95 15.29 -2.79 -23.11
N ARG A 96 14.22 -2.04 -23.42
CA ARG A 96 13.55 -2.13 -24.73
C ARG A 96 14.51 -1.99 -25.91
N ARG A 97 15.61 -1.27 -25.72
CA ARG A 97 16.59 -1.03 -26.79
C ARG A 97 17.69 -2.08 -26.86
N PHE A 98 18.08 -2.70 -25.74
CA PHE A 98 19.30 -3.50 -25.66
C PHE A 98 19.19 -4.83 -24.93
N ILE A 99 18.00 -5.24 -24.46
CA ILE A 99 17.83 -6.45 -23.64
C ILE A 99 18.13 -7.74 -24.41
N ASP A 100 18.10 -7.68 -25.75
CA ASP A 100 18.51 -8.76 -26.63
C ASP A 100 19.93 -9.25 -26.31
N ARG A 101 20.82 -8.35 -25.85
CA ARG A 101 22.16 -8.67 -25.35
C ARG A 101 22.14 -9.62 -24.13
N LEU A 102 21.03 -9.69 -23.40
CA LEU A 102 20.82 -10.62 -22.28
C LEU A 102 19.98 -11.84 -22.68
N GLY A 103 19.61 -11.97 -23.96
CA GLY A 103 18.86 -13.10 -24.50
C GLY A 103 17.37 -13.09 -24.14
N TYR A 104 16.78 -11.90 -24.07
CA TYR A 104 15.32 -11.65 -24.05
C TYR A 104 14.91 -10.99 -25.36
N ASP A 105 13.63 -11.10 -25.73
CA ASP A 105 13.09 -10.30 -26.82
C ASP A 105 12.72 -8.89 -26.30
N THR A 106 12.81 -7.88 -27.15
CA THR A 106 12.59 -6.48 -26.75
C THR A 106 11.14 -6.18 -26.35
N ASN A 107 10.17 -6.98 -26.82
CA ASN A 107 8.74 -6.89 -26.45
C ASN A 107 8.39 -7.67 -25.17
N PHE A 108 9.27 -7.70 -24.17
CA PHE A 108 9.03 -8.40 -22.91
C PHE A 108 7.82 -7.85 -22.15
N THR A 109 7.13 -8.71 -21.43
CA THR A 109 6.01 -8.32 -20.54
C THR A 109 6.51 -7.95 -19.15
N ILE A 110 5.92 -6.91 -18.54
CA ILE A 110 6.17 -6.55 -17.14
C ILE A 110 5.10 -7.23 -16.28
N TYR A 111 5.53 -8.07 -15.32
CA TYR A 111 4.65 -8.80 -14.41
C TYR A 111 4.35 -7.97 -13.15
N ASP A 112 3.07 -7.71 -12.92
CA ASP A 112 2.60 -7.08 -11.69
C ASP A 112 2.61 -8.08 -10.50
N GLY A 113 2.23 -7.60 -9.31
CA GLY A 113 2.23 -8.43 -8.11
C GLY A 113 1.29 -9.66 -8.16
N ASP A 114 0.23 -9.64 -8.96
CA ASP A 114 -0.67 -10.78 -9.12
C ASP A 114 -0.17 -11.77 -10.17
N ASP A 115 0.45 -11.26 -11.24
CA ASP A 115 1.14 -12.08 -12.23
C ASP A 115 2.29 -12.85 -11.55
N GLN A 116 3.10 -12.16 -10.73
CA GLN A 116 4.16 -12.77 -9.91
C GLN A 116 3.62 -13.86 -8.98
N LYS A 117 2.52 -13.61 -8.25
CA LYS A 117 1.88 -14.61 -7.36
C LYS A 117 1.38 -15.81 -8.15
N THR A 118 0.80 -15.57 -9.33
CA THR A 118 0.28 -16.65 -10.20
C THR A 118 1.42 -17.52 -10.71
N LEU A 119 2.50 -16.89 -11.19
CA LEU A 119 3.70 -17.61 -11.61
C LEU A 119 4.33 -18.37 -10.44
N MET A 120 4.46 -17.75 -9.26
CA MET A 120 5.02 -18.40 -8.07
C MET A 120 4.20 -19.63 -7.65
N LYS A 121 2.85 -19.57 -7.71
CA LYS A 121 2.00 -20.75 -7.46
C LYS A 121 2.30 -21.90 -8.44
N GLN A 122 2.51 -21.58 -9.72
CA GLN A 122 2.87 -22.59 -10.71
C GLN A 122 4.26 -23.19 -10.42
N VAL A 123 5.25 -22.37 -10.09
CA VAL A 123 6.60 -22.80 -9.72
C VAL A 123 6.58 -23.69 -8.47
N LEU A 124 5.90 -23.28 -7.40
CA LEU A 124 5.77 -24.07 -6.17
C LEU A 124 5.12 -25.42 -6.43
N LYS A 125 4.07 -25.47 -7.25
CA LYS A 125 3.42 -26.71 -7.67
C LYS A 125 4.34 -27.60 -8.49
N LYS A 126 5.08 -27.04 -9.46
CA LYS A 126 6.06 -27.76 -10.29
C LYS A 126 7.17 -28.37 -9.45
N MET A 127 7.64 -27.65 -8.43
CA MET A 127 8.71 -28.09 -7.51
C MET A 127 8.19 -28.95 -6.36
N GLN A 128 6.90 -29.29 -6.32
CA GLN A 128 6.26 -30.04 -5.25
C GLN A 128 6.56 -29.49 -3.84
N ALA A 129 6.66 -28.14 -3.74
CA ALA A 129 6.91 -27.46 -2.48
C ALA A 129 5.63 -27.45 -1.63
N ASP A 130 5.77 -27.71 -0.32
CA ASP A 130 4.64 -27.72 0.61
C ASP A 130 4.06 -26.30 0.78
N PRO A 131 2.80 -26.03 0.40
CA PRO A 131 2.18 -24.70 0.49
C PRO A 131 2.07 -24.17 1.93
N LYS A 132 2.16 -25.04 2.95
CA LYS A 132 2.13 -24.60 4.36
C LYS A 132 3.48 -24.01 4.78
N GLN A 133 4.58 -24.52 4.23
CA GLN A 133 5.93 -24.05 4.52
C GLN A 133 6.38 -22.91 3.59
N PHE A 134 5.97 -23.00 2.31
CA PHE A 134 6.38 -22.05 1.27
C PHE A 134 5.16 -21.29 0.76
N LYS A 135 4.74 -20.27 1.53
CA LYS A 135 3.66 -19.36 1.08
C LYS A 135 4.20 -18.44 -0.02
N GLU A 136 3.47 -18.29 -1.12
CA GLU A 136 3.90 -17.54 -2.30
C GLU A 136 4.37 -16.12 -1.97
N ARG A 137 3.64 -15.38 -1.12
CA ARG A 137 4.03 -14.02 -0.72
C ARG A 137 5.34 -13.97 0.04
N ALA A 138 5.56 -14.92 0.96
CA ALA A 138 6.78 -14.95 1.76
C ALA A 138 8.00 -15.30 0.90
N VAL A 139 7.83 -16.22 -0.05
CA VAL A 139 8.90 -16.61 -0.99
C VAL A 139 9.23 -15.45 -1.93
N LEU A 140 8.21 -14.80 -2.52
CA LEU A 140 8.41 -13.61 -3.37
C LEU A 140 9.11 -12.47 -2.62
N SER A 141 8.71 -12.21 -1.37
CA SER A 141 9.38 -11.19 -0.55
C SER A 141 10.86 -11.49 -0.30
N ARG A 142 11.23 -12.78 -0.08
CA ARG A 142 12.64 -13.18 0.07
C ARG A 142 13.43 -13.04 -1.23
N ILE A 143 12.81 -13.39 -2.37
CA ILE A 143 13.43 -13.23 -3.69
C ILE A 143 13.61 -11.74 -4.01
N SER A 144 12.60 -10.91 -3.76
CA SER A 144 12.68 -9.46 -3.96
C SER A 144 13.80 -8.83 -3.11
N ALA A 145 13.90 -9.21 -1.82
CA ALA A 145 15.00 -8.75 -0.96
C ALA A 145 16.37 -9.15 -1.54
N ALA A 146 16.52 -10.40 -1.99
CA ALA A 146 17.77 -10.86 -2.60
C ALA A 146 18.11 -10.08 -3.89
N LYS A 147 17.11 -9.82 -4.76
CA LYS A 147 17.30 -8.99 -5.96
C LYS A 147 17.74 -7.58 -5.61
N ASN A 148 17.11 -6.96 -4.62
CA ASN A 148 17.44 -5.60 -4.16
C ASN A 148 18.85 -5.50 -3.56
N ASP A 149 19.35 -6.59 -2.96
CA ASP A 149 20.73 -6.73 -2.46
C ASP A 149 21.70 -7.26 -3.52
N ARG A 150 21.26 -7.42 -4.78
CA ARG A 150 22.04 -7.96 -5.89
C ARG A 150 22.54 -9.38 -5.67
N ILE A 151 21.81 -10.17 -4.90
CA ILE A 151 22.16 -11.57 -4.63
C ILE A 151 21.46 -12.45 -5.67
N THR A 152 22.23 -13.13 -6.50
CA THR A 152 21.74 -14.11 -7.47
C THR A 152 21.19 -15.36 -6.79
N ALA A 153 20.42 -16.20 -7.49
CA ALA A 153 19.92 -17.45 -6.93
C ALA A 153 21.06 -18.41 -6.52
N ASP A 154 22.20 -18.36 -7.20
CA ASP A 154 23.36 -19.18 -6.88
C ASP A 154 24.11 -18.69 -5.64
N GLU A 155 24.30 -17.37 -5.53
CA GLU A 155 24.87 -16.74 -4.33
C GLU A 155 23.95 -16.92 -3.12
N PHE A 156 22.64 -16.82 -3.31
CA PHE A 156 21.65 -17.06 -2.27
C PHE A 156 21.74 -18.51 -1.74
N GLU A 157 21.90 -19.50 -2.64
CA GLU A 157 22.10 -20.90 -2.26
C GLU A 157 23.40 -21.10 -1.47
N GLN A 158 24.49 -20.42 -1.86
CA GLN A 158 25.76 -20.45 -1.12
C GLN A 158 25.61 -19.84 0.28
N GLN A 159 24.93 -18.70 0.39
CA GLN A 159 24.70 -18.02 1.69
C GLN A 159 23.78 -18.83 2.61
N ALA A 160 22.88 -19.64 2.07
CA ALA A 160 21.97 -20.51 2.82
C ALA A 160 22.69 -21.53 3.72
N GLY A 161 23.97 -21.83 3.46
CA GLY A 161 24.79 -22.69 4.30
C GLY A 161 24.15 -24.07 4.55
N ALA A 162 23.78 -24.36 5.79
CA ALA A 162 23.13 -25.62 6.19
C ALA A 162 21.59 -25.49 6.26
N ASP A 163 21.01 -24.30 6.08
CA ASP A 163 19.57 -24.09 6.19
C ASP A 163 18.84 -24.69 4.99
N PHE A 164 18.08 -25.76 5.25
CA PHE A 164 17.31 -26.48 4.24
C PHE A 164 16.21 -25.61 3.62
N ARG A 165 15.58 -24.75 4.42
CA ARG A 165 14.49 -23.89 3.95
C ARG A 165 15.03 -22.83 3.00
N GLU A 166 16.11 -22.15 3.36
CA GLU A 166 16.75 -21.13 2.52
C GLU A 166 17.31 -21.75 1.22
N LYS A 167 17.93 -22.95 1.29
CA LYS A 167 18.31 -23.70 0.08
C LYS A 167 17.13 -23.99 -0.83
N LYS A 168 15.99 -24.40 -0.27
CA LYS A 168 14.79 -24.65 -1.08
C LYS A 168 14.26 -23.36 -1.71
N ILE A 169 14.32 -22.22 -1.00
CA ILE A 169 13.98 -20.90 -1.56
C ILE A 169 14.94 -20.54 -2.69
N ALA A 170 16.23 -20.79 -2.57
CA ALA A 170 17.20 -20.57 -3.66
C ALA A 170 16.85 -21.35 -4.93
N GLN A 171 16.48 -22.62 -4.78
CA GLN A 171 16.02 -23.47 -5.89
C GLN A 171 14.74 -22.93 -6.52
N ILE A 172 13.78 -22.47 -5.69
CA ILE A 172 12.54 -21.83 -6.16
C ILE A 172 12.86 -20.52 -6.88
N TYR A 173 13.79 -19.71 -6.38
CA TYR A 173 14.25 -18.48 -7.01
C TYR A 173 14.83 -18.75 -8.42
N ARG A 174 15.71 -19.75 -8.54
CA ARG A 174 16.27 -20.16 -9.84
C ARG A 174 15.18 -20.59 -10.83
N GLU A 175 14.22 -21.39 -10.37
CA GLU A 175 13.12 -21.84 -11.22
C GLU A 175 12.17 -20.68 -11.59
N TYR A 176 11.91 -19.75 -10.66
CA TYR A 176 11.11 -18.57 -10.92
C TYR A 176 11.73 -17.68 -12.00
N GLN A 177 13.04 -17.42 -11.93
CA GLN A 177 13.77 -16.66 -12.97
C GLN A 177 13.77 -17.36 -14.32
N LYS A 178 13.86 -18.70 -14.31
CA LYS A 178 13.77 -19.50 -15.55
C LYS A 178 12.40 -19.40 -16.20
N GLU A 179 11.33 -19.45 -15.44
CA GLU A 179 9.95 -19.31 -15.94
C GLU A 179 9.69 -17.87 -16.44
N LEU A 180 10.18 -16.83 -15.73
CA LEU A 180 10.12 -15.45 -16.21
C LEU A 180 10.79 -15.31 -17.57
N LYS A 181 12.03 -15.82 -17.71
CA LYS A 181 12.77 -15.77 -18.99
C LYS A 181 12.05 -16.54 -20.09
N LYS A 182 11.49 -17.70 -19.79
CA LYS A 182 10.70 -18.50 -20.75
C LYS A 182 9.49 -17.73 -21.26
N ASN A 183 8.80 -16.99 -20.39
CA ASN A 183 7.63 -16.19 -20.75
C ASN A 183 8.00 -14.84 -21.39
N ASN A 184 9.27 -14.58 -21.63
CA ASN A 184 9.78 -13.27 -22.02
C ASN A 184 9.21 -12.16 -21.13
N ALA A 185 9.32 -12.35 -19.82
CA ALA A 185 8.76 -11.47 -18.81
C ALA A 185 9.81 -11.04 -17.78
N LEU A 186 9.66 -9.86 -17.24
CA LEU A 186 10.44 -9.31 -16.14
C LEU A 186 9.49 -8.88 -15.02
N ASP A 187 9.85 -9.10 -13.76
CA ASP A 187 9.16 -8.44 -12.65
C ASP A 187 9.77 -7.05 -12.38
N PHE A 188 9.19 -6.30 -11.42
CA PHE A 188 9.65 -4.93 -11.14
C PHE A 188 11.11 -4.87 -10.69
N ASP A 189 11.57 -5.84 -9.87
CA ASP A 189 12.96 -5.89 -9.43
C ASP A 189 13.90 -6.20 -10.59
N ASP A 190 13.48 -7.07 -11.52
CA ASP A 190 14.26 -7.41 -12.72
C ASP A 190 14.53 -6.22 -13.62
N LEU A 191 13.61 -5.24 -13.71
CA LEU A 191 13.83 -4.04 -14.51
C LEU A 191 15.12 -3.32 -14.09
N LEU A 192 15.35 -3.21 -12.81
CA LEU A 192 16.56 -2.59 -12.24
C LEU A 192 17.77 -3.51 -12.37
N VAL A 193 17.63 -4.76 -11.90
CA VAL A 193 18.73 -5.74 -11.88
C VAL A 193 19.25 -6.02 -13.28
N LYS A 194 18.38 -6.23 -14.26
CA LYS A 194 18.77 -6.50 -15.65
C LYS A 194 19.37 -5.29 -16.35
N THR A 195 18.99 -4.07 -15.96
CA THR A 195 19.66 -2.87 -16.50
C THR A 195 21.09 -2.76 -15.97
N VAL A 196 21.32 -3.04 -14.68
CA VAL A 196 22.67 -3.07 -14.11
C VAL A 196 23.50 -4.20 -14.75
N GLU A 197 22.92 -5.40 -14.88
CA GLU A 197 23.55 -6.56 -15.54
C GLU A 197 23.95 -6.21 -17.01
N LEU A 198 23.04 -5.56 -17.75
CA LEU A 198 23.29 -5.09 -19.10
C LEU A 198 24.50 -4.17 -19.16
N PHE A 199 24.59 -3.20 -18.28
CA PHE A 199 25.70 -2.24 -18.25
C PHE A 199 27.04 -2.86 -17.83
N GLU A 200 27.00 -3.81 -16.89
CA GLU A 200 28.22 -4.51 -16.45
C GLU A 200 28.75 -5.50 -17.50
N ALA A 201 27.85 -6.12 -18.26
CA ALA A 201 28.20 -7.07 -19.29
C ALA A 201 28.56 -6.42 -20.67
N ASN A 202 28.10 -5.18 -20.95
CA ASN A 202 28.20 -4.52 -22.23
C ASN A 202 28.74 -3.09 -22.07
N ALA A 203 30.06 -2.96 -22.07
CA ALA A 203 30.75 -1.66 -21.89
C ALA A 203 30.36 -0.61 -22.93
N ASP A 204 30.10 -1.01 -24.19
CA ASP A 204 29.67 -0.15 -25.28
C ASP A 204 28.27 0.48 -24.99
N VAL A 205 27.35 -0.28 -24.42
CA VAL A 205 26.03 0.22 -24.01
C VAL A 205 26.16 1.20 -22.85
N LEU A 206 26.98 0.86 -21.85
CA LEU A 206 27.22 1.75 -20.70
C LEU A 206 27.85 3.07 -21.17
N GLU A 207 28.88 3.02 -22.00
CA GLU A 207 29.56 4.22 -22.50
C GLU A 207 28.62 5.12 -23.33
N TYR A 208 27.75 4.53 -24.16
CA TYR A 208 26.71 5.27 -24.88
C TYR A 208 25.82 6.08 -23.94
N TYR A 209 25.34 5.47 -22.81
CA TYR A 209 24.49 6.19 -21.89
C TYR A 209 25.27 7.16 -20.99
N GLN A 210 26.52 6.89 -20.67
CA GLN A 210 27.38 7.85 -19.96
C GLN A 210 27.61 9.11 -20.80
N ASP A 211 27.86 8.99 -22.11
CA ASP A 211 28.04 10.14 -23.01
C ASP A 211 26.73 10.88 -23.27
N LYS A 212 25.59 10.15 -23.24
CA LYS A 212 24.27 10.77 -23.33
C LYS A 212 23.93 11.55 -22.06
N PHE A 213 24.16 11.00 -20.88
CA PHE A 213 23.75 11.60 -19.61
C PHE A 213 24.93 12.20 -18.85
N ARG A 214 25.37 13.39 -19.29
CA ARG A 214 26.49 14.10 -18.67
C ARG A 214 26.17 14.73 -17.32
N TYR A 215 24.89 15.03 -17.07
CA TYR A 215 24.36 15.57 -15.82
C TYR A 215 23.21 14.69 -15.36
N ILE A 216 23.37 14.12 -14.16
CA ILE A 216 22.41 13.20 -13.58
C ILE A 216 21.88 13.83 -12.31
N MET A 217 20.54 13.88 -12.16
CA MET A 217 19.86 14.37 -10.98
C MET A 217 18.94 13.29 -10.46
N VAL A 218 18.91 13.10 -9.12
CA VAL A 218 18.07 12.11 -8.46
C VAL A 218 17.33 12.79 -7.33
N ASP A 219 16.00 12.79 -7.40
CA ASP A 219 15.13 13.27 -6.33
C ASP A 219 14.82 12.10 -5.36
N GLU A 220 14.44 12.45 -4.11
CA GLU A 220 14.10 11.49 -3.02
C GLU A 220 15.19 10.41 -2.83
N TYR A 221 16.47 10.78 -2.92
CA TYR A 221 17.60 9.85 -2.93
C TYR A 221 17.67 8.92 -1.72
N GLN A 222 17.11 9.30 -0.57
CA GLN A 222 17.04 8.49 0.65
C GLN A 222 16.20 7.21 0.50
N ASP A 223 15.37 7.12 -0.54
CA ASP A 223 14.52 5.94 -0.80
C ASP A 223 15.15 4.95 -1.79
N THR A 224 16.38 5.23 -2.25
CA THR A 224 17.07 4.33 -3.19
C THR A 224 17.52 3.03 -2.51
N ASN A 225 17.38 1.90 -3.25
CA ASN A 225 17.97 0.63 -2.89
C ASN A 225 19.40 0.47 -3.47
N LEU A 226 20.06 -0.63 -3.15
CA LEU A 226 21.44 -0.88 -3.59
C LEU A 226 21.55 -0.99 -5.12
N VAL A 227 20.55 -1.55 -5.80
CA VAL A 227 20.53 -1.68 -7.27
C VAL A 227 20.41 -0.32 -7.94
N GLN A 228 19.50 0.53 -7.43
CA GLN A 228 19.33 1.91 -7.92
C GLN A 228 20.58 2.76 -7.67
N PHE A 229 21.19 2.63 -6.49
CA PHE A 229 22.48 3.25 -6.22
C PHE A 229 23.53 2.81 -7.24
N LYS A 230 23.65 1.50 -7.51
CA LYS A 230 24.62 0.96 -8.45
C LYS A 230 24.37 1.43 -9.87
N LEU A 231 23.12 1.51 -10.30
CA LEU A 231 22.72 2.05 -11.61
C LEU A 231 23.22 3.49 -11.79
N VAL A 232 22.97 4.34 -10.79
CA VAL A 232 23.39 5.76 -10.82
C VAL A 232 24.91 5.89 -10.74
N ASP A 233 25.58 5.07 -9.92
CA ASP A 233 27.05 5.04 -9.84
C ASP A 233 27.67 4.70 -11.20
N LEU A 234 27.18 3.67 -11.88
CA LEU A 234 27.68 3.28 -13.21
C LEU A 234 27.51 4.41 -14.22
N LEU A 235 26.34 5.03 -14.28
CA LEU A 235 26.05 6.13 -15.22
C LEU A 235 26.90 7.38 -14.93
N ALA A 236 27.05 7.73 -13.64
CA ALA A 236 27.78 8.94 -13.24
C ALA A 236 29.30 8.81 -13.33
N LYS A 237 29.85 7.60 -13.47
CA LYS A 237 31.28 7.31 -13.31
C LYS A 237 32.19 8.11 -14.26
N LYS A 238 31.75 8.38 -15.49
CA LYS A 238 32.57 9.05 -16.52
C LYS A 238 32.70 10.55 -16.28
N TYR A 239 31.58 11.24 -16.02
CA TYR A 239 31.54 12.72 -15.88
C TYR A 239 31.47 13.21 -14.45
N ARG A 240 31.02 12.39 -13.52
CA ARG A 240 30.84 12.69 -12.08
C ARG A 240 29.91 13.87 -11.76
N ASN A 241 29.16 14.39 -12.72
CA ASN A 241 28.19 15.47 -12.51
C ASN A 241 26.87 14.88 -12.03
N ILE A 242 26.85 14.44 -10.78
CA ILE A 242 25.68 13.89 -10.12
C ILE A 242 25.21 14.85 -9.02
N CYS A 243 23.91 15.18 -9.04
CA CYS A 243 23.23 15.94 -8.01
C CYS A 243 22.14 15.09 -7.40
N VAL A 244 22.26 14.74 -6.15
CA VAL A 244 21.20 14.02 -5.43
C VAL A 244 20.54 14.93 -4.43
N VAL A 245 19.20 14.86 -4.34
CA VAL A 245 18.39 15.63 -3.41
C VAL A 245 17.61 14.65 -2.55
N GLY A 246 17.59 14.88 -1.25
CA GLY A 246 16.85 13.99 -0.37
C GLY A 246 16.80 14.48 1.07
N ASP A 247 16.00 13.78 1.85
CA ASP A 247 15.79 13.99 3.27
C ASP A 247 15.88 12.64 4.00
N ASP A 248 16.99 12.42 4.72
CA ASP A 248 17.16 11.18 5.48
C ASP A 248 16.08 10.98 6.54
N ASP A 249 15.48 12.07 7.06
CA ASP A 249 14.33 12.02 7.98
C ASP A 249 13.01 11.60 7.29
N GLN A 250 12.98 11.48 5.96
CA GLN A 250 11.86 10.99 5.18
C GLN A 250 12.10 9.60 4.53
N SER A 251 13.12 8.86 4.97
CA SER A 251 13.38 7.50 4.50
C SER A 251 12.42 6.52 5.18
N ILE A 252 11.35 6.12 4.46
CA ILE A 252 10.23 5.33 4.98
C ILE A 252 9.89 4.08 4.13
N TYR A 253 10.76 3.68 3.21
CA TYR A 253 10.54 2.54 2.30
C TYR A 253 11.54 1.39 2.49
N LYS A 254 12.10 1.21 3.71
CA LYS A 254 13.00 0.08 4.05
C LYS A 254 12.35 -1.28 3.71
N PHE A 255 11.02 -1.40 3.95
CA PHE A 255 10.26 -2.59 3.62
C PHE A 255 10.16 -2.90 2.11
N ARG A 256 10.52 -1.93 1.24
CA ARG A 256 10.67 -2.07 -0.22
C ARG A 256 12.13 -2.12 -0.65
N GLY A 257 13.06 -2.34 0.29
CA GLY A 257 14.49 -2.43 0.01
C GLY A 257 15.24 -1.10 -0.02
N ALA A 258 14.60 0.04 0.32
CA ALA A 258 15.32 1.31 0.46
C ALA A 258 16.43 1.21 1.52
N ASN A 259 17.58 1.81 1.21
CA ASN A 259 18.73 1.81 2.09
C ASN A 259 19.17 3.24 2.41
N ILE A 260 18.87 3.68 3.61
CA ILE A 260 19.21 5.03 4.09
C ILE A 260 20.72 5.31 4.04
N GLU A 261 21.57 4.27 4.12
CA GLU A 261 23.02 4.42 4.04
C GLU A 261 23.48 5.05 2.72
N ASN A 262 22.67 4.93 1.64
CA ASN A 262 22.99 5.54 0.35
C ASN A 262 23.13 7.08 0.48
N ILE A 263 22.22 7.74 1.22
CA ILE A 263 22.30 9.19 1.44
C ILE A 263 23.26 9.54 2.57
N LEU A 264 23.29 8.76 3.66
CA LEU A 264 24.17 9.02 4.79
C LEU A 264 25.65 8.90 4.41
N SER A 265 26.00 7.93 3.57
CA SER A 265 27.36 7.64 3.12
C SER A 265 27.71 8.21 1.73
N PHE A 266 26.91 9.13 1.19
CA PHE A 266 27.11 9.68 -0.16
C PHE A 266 28.51 10.24 -0.38
N GLU A 267 29.07 10.99 0.58
CA GLU A 267 30.40 11.59 0.52
C GLU A 267 31.53 10.53 0.46
N LYS A 268 31.28 9.32 1.02
CA LYS A 268 32.22 8.20 0.93
C LYS A 268 32.16 7.56 -0.46
N ALA A 269 30.96 7.41 -1.03
CA ALA A 269 30.76 6.85 -2.37
C ALA A 269 31.24 7.81 -3.47
N PHE A 270 31.06 9.11 -3.28
CA PHE A 270 31.46 10.15 -4.22
C PHE A 270 32.45 11.12 -3.57
N PRO A 271 33.78 10.77 -3.51
CA PRO A 271 34.79 11.63 -2.90
C PRO A 271 34.85 13.00 -3.55
N GLY A 272 34.91 14.06 -2.70
CA GLY A 272 34.87 15.45 -3.14
C GLY A 272 33.47 16.01 -3.33
N ALA A 273 32.42 15.28 -2.91
CA ALA A 273 31.07 15.77 -2.94
C ALA A 273 30.87 17.04 -2.12
N ARG A 274 30.18 18.04 -2.68
CA ARG A 274 29.69 19.20 -1.94
C ARG A 274 28.38 18.81 -1.25
N VAL A 275 28.21 19.20 0.00
CA VAL A 275 26.95 19.04 0.76
C VAL A 275 26.36 20.42 1.04
N ILE A 276 25.10 20.60 0.63
CA ILE A 276 24.34 21.85 0.87
C ILE A 276 23.09 21.48 1.63
N LYS A 277 22.81 22.18 2.76
CA LYS A 277 21.63 21.95 3.58
C LYS A 277 20.53 22.97 3.25
N LEU A 278 19.31 22.49 3.04
CA LEU A 278 18.11 23.32 2.90
C LEU A 278 17.22 23.13 4.13
N GLU A 279 17.30 24.07 5.08
CA GLU A 279 16.62 23.99 6.37
C GLU A 279 15.40 24.93 6.46
N GLN A 280 15.28 25.90 5.55
CA GLN A 280 14.11 26.79 5.49
C GLN A 280 12.93 26.06 4.86
N ASN A 281 11.87 25.91 5.66
CA ASN A 281 10.59 25.36 5.22
C ASN A 281 9.66 26.49 4.75
N TYR A 282 8.92 26.27 3.66
CA TYR A 282 7.98 27.21 3.05
C TYR A 282 6.54 26.71 3.11
N ARG A 283 6.29 25.52 3.68
CA ARG A 283 4.99 24.86 3.73
C ARG A 283 4.26 25.14 5.02
N SER A 284 4.82 24.72 6.13
CA SER A 284 4.15 24.59 7.42
C SER A 284 4.33 25.81 8.32
N THR A 285 3.44 25.95 9.30
CA THR A 285 3.57 26.90 10.40
C THR A 285 4.69 26.48 11.37
N GLN A 286 5.18 27.42 12.19
CA GLN A 286 6.29 27.16 13.12
C GLN A 286 5.92 26.12 14.19
N SER A 287 4.67 26.10 14.69
CA SER A 287 4.19 25.14 15.67
C SER A 287 4.26 23.69 15.16
N ILE A 288 3.85 23.44 13.91
CA ILE A 288 3.96 22.15 13.26
C ILE A 288 5.42 21.71 13.13
N LEU A 289 6.31 22.63 12.70
CA LEU A 289 7.72 22.29 12.54
C LEU A 289 8.42 22.02 13.88
N ASN A 290 8.05 22.74 14.93
CA ASN A 290 8.58 22.49 16.26
C ASN A 290 8.22 21.09 16.73
N ALA A 291 6.97 20.66 16.56
CA ALA A 291 6.54 19.29 16.88
C ALA A 291 7.29 18.25 16.04
N ALA A 292 7.43 18.47 14.72
CA ALA A 292 8.17 17.59 13.83
C ALA A 292 9.65 17.45 14.21
N ASN A 293 10.33 18.57 14.50
CA ASN A 293 11.73 18.58 14.93
C ASN A 293 11.93 17.84 16.26
N GLU A 294 11.01 17.98 17.22
CA GLU A 294 11.09 17.29 18.50
C GLU A 294 10.95 15.78 18.34
N VAL A 295 9.96 15.29 17.58
CA VAL A 295 9.80 13.88 17.31
C VAL A 295 11.04 13.29 16.64
N ILE A 296 11.51 13.89 15.54
CA ILE A 296 12.59 13.30 14.75
C ILE A 296 13.96 13.36 15.45
N ARG A 297 14.12 14.26 16.42
CA ARG A 297 15.36 14.38 17.21
C ARG A 297 15.73 13.11 17.97
N HIS A 298 14.76 12.25 18.25
CA HIS A 298 14.98 10.98 18.94
C HIS A 298 15.64 9.91 18.07
N ASN A 299 15.71 10.10 16.75
CA ASN A 299 16.47 9.22 15.86
C ASN A 299 17.97 9.50 15.94
N ARG A 300 18.78 8.44 15.89
CA ARG A 300 20.24 8.52 16.01
C ARG A 300 20.95 8.49 14.66
N GLY A 301 20.43 7.67 13.71
CA GLY A 301 21.02 7.52 12.39
C GLY A 301 20.55 8.61 11.42
N ARG A 302 20.93 9.89 11.66
CA ARG A 302 20.52 11.02 10.81
C ARG A 302 21.65 12.02 10.61
N LYS A 303 21.59 12.79 9.51
CA LYS A 303 22.41 13.98 9.32
C LYS A 303 21.78 15.16 10.05
N ASP A 304 22.57 15.87 10.84
CA ASP A 304 22.10 17.00 11.65
C ASP A 304 21.53 18.14 10.77
N LYS A 305 20.26 18.45 11.00
CA LYS A 305 19.51 19.56 10.39
C LYS A 305 18.31 19.92 11.26
N THR A 306 17.90 21.19 11.22
CA THR A 306 16.73 21.69 11.96
C THR A 306 15.88 22.56 11.04
N LEU A 307 14.60 22.19 10.87
CA LEU A 307 13.69 22.98 10.07
C LEU A 307 13.27 24.24 10.80
N TRP A 308 13.27 25.34 10.07
CA TRP A 308 12.72 26.63 10.51
C TRP A 308 11.87 27.25 9.38
N THR A 309 10.96 28.14 9.70
CA THR A 309 10.13 28.85 8.71
C THR A 309 10.06 30.33 9.01
N ALA A 310 9.75 31.10 7.95
CA ALA A 310 9.35 32.50 8.06
C ALA A 310 7.81 32.69 8.04
N ASN A 311 7.07 31.57 7.95
CA ASN A 311 5.60 31.59 8.07
C ASN A 311 5.19 31.91 9.52
N ASP A 312 3.92 32.18 9.74
CA ASP A 312 3.35 32.46 11.05
C ASP A 312 3.56 31.29 12.03
N GLU A 313 3.49 31.58 13.32
CA GLU A 313 3.59 30.59 14.39
C GLU A 313 2.52 29.50 14.23
N GLY A 314 1.31 29.90 13.86
CA GLY A 314 0.13 29.03 13.72
C GLY A 314 -0.39 28.50 15.07
N PRO A 315 -1.52 27.79 15.07
CA PRO A 315 -2.07 27.17 16.27
C PRO A 315 -1.16 26.01 16.73
N LYS A 316 -1.26 25.67 18.01
CA LYS A 316 -0.62 24.47 18.57
C LYS A 316 -1.17 23.21 17.91
N VAL A 317 -0.39 22.14 17.92
CA VAL A 317 -0.83 20.83 17.44
C VAL A 317 -1.93 20.29 18.34
N ARG A 318 -3.09 19.99 17.82
CA ARG A 318 -4.20 19.45 18.60
C ARG A 318 -4.02 17.95 18.84
N PHE A 319 -4.21 17.52 20.08
CA PHE A 319 -4.29 16.11 20.43
C PHE A 319 -5.63 15.80 21.11
N ARG A 320 -6.31 14.75 20.64
CA ARG A 320 -7.62 14.33 21.15
C ARG A 320 -7.66 12.83 21.32
N GLN A 321 -8.05 12.36 22.49
CA GLN A 321 -8.20 10.93 22.79
C GLN A 321 -9.69 10.58 23.01
N TYR A 322 -10.16 9.54 22.32
CA TYR A 322 -11.53 9.05 22.36
C TYR A 322 -11.61 7.68 23.05
N ASP A 323 -12.79 7.28 23.52
CA ASP A 323 -12.94 5.97 24.17
C ASP A 323 -12.85 4.82 23.17
N THR A 324 -13.40 4.99 21.97
CA THR A 324 -13.41 3.96 20.94
C THR A 324 -12.97 4.49 19.58
N ALA A 325 -12.47 3.59 18.71
CA ALA A 325 -12.16 3.92 17.33
C ALA A 325 -13.37 4.41 16.51
N TYR A 326 -14.59 4.02 16.93
CA TYR A 326 -15.82 4.48 16.30
C TYR A 326 -16.11 5.95 16.65
N GLU A 327 -15.90 6.33 17.91
CA GLU A 327 -16.00 7.73 18.34
C GLU A 327 -14.91 8.61 17.76
N GLU A 328 -13.66 8.08 17.64
CA GLU A 328 -12.57 8.76 16.96
C GLU A 328 -12.96 9.13 15.53
N ALA A 329 -13.41 8.15 14.73
CA ALA A 329 -13.82 8.37 13.35
C ALA A 329 -15.01 9.35 13.24
N ASP A 330 -15.99 9.24 14.15
CA ASP A 330 -17.15 10.12 14.20
C ASP A 330 -16.77 11.58 14.51
N ALA A 331 -15.86 11.75 15.47
CA ALA A 331 -15.37 13.06 15.88
C ALA A 331 -14.53 13.73 14.78
N ILE A 332 -13.65 12.98 14.11
CA ILE A 332 -12.84 13.51 13.00
C ILE A 332 -13.75 14.06 11.90
N ILE A 333 -14.74 13.29 11.45
CA ILE A 333 -15.59 13.70 10.33
C ILE A 333 -16.49 14.88 10.69
N ARG A 334 -17.04 14.94 11.93
CA ARG A 334 -17.78 16.12 12.39
C ARG A 334 -16.91 17.35 12.61
N ASP A 335 -15.67 17.16 13.04
CA ASP A 335 -14.71 18.26 13.19
C ASP A 335 -14.37 18.87 11.85
N ILE A 336 -14.13 18.03 10.81
CA ILE A 336 -13.91 18.50 9.44
C ILE A 336 -15.11 19.30 8.91
N GLU A 337 -16.34 18.82 9.12
CA GLU A 337 -17.55 19.51 8.68
C GLU A 337 -17.67 20.90 9.37
N ARG A 338 -17.46 20.98 10.69
CA ARG A 338 -17.44 22.23 11.43
C ARG A 338 -16.34 23.18 10.95
N GLU A 339 -15.09 22.66 10.83
CA GLU A 339 -13.95 23.50 10.43
C GLU A 339 -14.06 24.00 9.00
N LYS A 340 -14.61 23.20 8.11
CA LYS A 340 -14.93 23.63 6.74
C LYS A 340 -15.82 24.87 6.74
N GLU A 341 -16.88 24.89 7.57
CA GLU A 341 -17.78 26.04 7.68
C GLU A 341 -17.11 27.24 8.36
N GLU A 342 -16.45 27.02 9.51
CA GLU A 342 -15.82 28.09 10.29
C GLU A 342 -14.67 28.79 9.54
N LYS A 343 -13.90 28.03 8.75
CA LYS A 343 -12.71 28.53 8.04
C LYS A 343 -12.97 28.86 6.57
N ASN A 344 -14.21 28.65 6.09
CA ASN A 344 -14.56 28.77 4.67
C ASN A 344 -13.59 27.96 3.77
N ALA A 345 -13.30 26.71 4.19
CA ALA A 345 -12.41 25.79 3.50
C ALA A 345 -13.21 24.83 2.61
N GLU A 346 -12.51 24.19 1.66
CA GLU A 346 -13.09 23.14 0.84
C GLU A 346 -12.79 21.74 1.42
N TYR A 347 -13.55 20.71 1.06
CA TYR A 347 -13.27 19.34 1.51
C TYR A 347 -11.89 18.83 1.03
N SER A 348 -11.43 19.28 -0.13
CA SER A 348 -10.10 18.97 -0.67
C SER A 348 -8.95 19.51 0.17
N ASP A 349 -9.20 20.48 1.05
CA ASP A 349 -8.19 21.02 1.97
C ASP A 349 -7.88 20.09 3.15
N PHE A 350 -8.70 19.02 3.33
CA PHE A 350 -8.61 18.11 4.47
C PHE A 350 -8.09 16.73 4.06
N ALA A 351 -7.12 16.23 4.81
CA ALA A 351 -6.64 14.86 4.69
C ALA A 351 -6.70 14.12 6.03
N VAL A 352 -7.20 12.88 6.01
CA VAL A 352 -7.11 11.97 7.16
C VAL A 352 -6.10 10.88 6.84
N LEU A 353 -5.00 10.87 7.57
CA LEU A 353 -3.88 9.97 7.39
C LEU A 353 -3.88 8.88 8.47
N TYR A 354 -3.63 7.65 8.08
CA TYR A 354 -3.62 6.51 8.97
C TYR A 354 -2.49 5.52 8.63
N ARG A 355 -2.16 4.63 9.57
CA ARG A 355 -1.05 3.68 9.41
C ARG A 355 -1.37 2.51 8.49
N THR A 356 -2.60 2.00 8.52
CA THR A 356 -3.02 0.82 7.74
C THR A 356 -4.38 1.05 7.06
N ASN A 357 -4.56 0.48 5.87
CA ASN A 357 -5.83 0.56 5.13
C ASN A 357 -7.04 0.01 5.90
N ALA A 358 -6.84 -0.87 6.90
CA ALA A 358 -7.94 -1.37 7.70
C ALA A 358 -8.65 -0.28 8.52
N GLN A 359 -7.97 0.84 8.80
CA GLN A 359 -8.54 1.98 9.54
C GLN A 359 -9.53 2.79 8.70
N SER A 360 -9.41 2.77 7.37
CA SER A 360 -10.27 3.58 6.48
C SER A 360 -11.75 3.24 6.64
N ARG A 361 -12.09 1.98 6.89
CA ARG A 361 -13.48 1.50 6.92
C ARG A 361 -14.40 2.32 7.84
N LEU A 362 -13.96 2.63 9.05
CA LEU A 362 -14.77 3.42 9.99
C LEU A 362 -14.90 4.88 9.52
N LEU A 363 -13.85 5.45 8.94
CA LEU A 363 -13.88 6.80 8.37
C LEU A 363 -14.84 6.85 7.17
N GLU A 364 -14.76 5.87 6.27
CA GLU A 364 -15.66 5.75 5.11
C GLU A 364 -17.13 5.60 5.57
N GLU A 365 -17.42 4.73 6.57
CA GLU A 365 -18.77 4.58 7.14
C GLU A 365 -19.30 5.92 7.68
N LYS A 366 -18.43 6.74 8.29
CA LYS A 366 -18.83 8.06 8.81
C LYS A 366 -19.01 9.10 7.71
N CYS A 367 -18.14 9.15 6.70
CA CYS A 367 -18.34 10.00 5.53
C CYS A 367 -19.68 9.69 4.86
N ILE A 368 -20.02 8.41 4.67
CA ILE A 368 -21.31 8.00 4.09
C ILE A 368 -22.49 8.42 5.00
N TYR A 369 -22.34 8.23 6.31
CA TYR A 369 -23.39 8.57 7.28
C TYR A 369 -23.74 10.06 7.27
N TYR A 370 -22.72 10.93 7.20
CA TYR A 370 -22.87 12.40 7.13
C TYR A 370 -23.03 12.93 5.70
N SER A 371 -23.02 12.05 4.68
CA SER A 371 -23.09 12.43 3.26
C SER A 371 -21.96 13.36 2.81
N ILE A 372 -20.77 13.17 3.39
CA ILE A 372 -19.58 13.96 3.06
C ILE A 372 -18.82 13.25 1.95
N PRO A 373 -18.47 13.98 0.87
CA PRO A 373 -17.71 13.41 -0.25
C PRO A 373 -16.28 13.08 0.20
N TYR A 374 -15.81 11.88 -0.11
CA TYR A 374 -14.46 11.44 0.19
C TYR A 374 -13.83 10.68 -0.96
N ARG A 375 -12.51 10.60 -0.94
CA ARG A 375 -11.70 9.77 -1.84
C ARG A 375 -10.75 8.90 -1.04
N LEU A 376 -10.79 7.59 -1.28
CA LEU A 376 -9.86 6.62 -0.70
C LEU A 376 -8.69 6.42 -1.65
N VAL A 377 -7.48 6.75 -1.22
CA VAL A 377 -6.24 6.50 -1.96
C VAL A 377 -5.60 5.20 -1.48
N GLY A 378 -5.29 4.28 -2.42
CA GLY A 378 -4.74 2.95 -2.09
C GLY A 378 -5.82 1.89 -1.82
N GLY A 379 -7.04 2.08 -2.34
CA GLY A 379 -8.11 1.08 -2.40
C GLY A 379 -7.80 -0.05 -3.40
N VAL A 380 -8.84 -0.73 -3.90
CA VAL A 380 -8.66 -1.73 -4.98
C VAL A 380 -8.20 -1.00 -6.23
N ASN A 381 -6.97 -1.26 -6.66
CA ASN A 381 -6.37 -0.63 -7.83
C ASN A 381 -7.25 -0.88 -9.07
N PHE A 382 -7.54 0.18 -9.84
CA PHE A 382 -8.33 0.14 -11.07
C PHE A 382 -7.87 -0.98 -12.02
N TYR A 383 -6.56 -1.12 -12.22
CA TYR A 383 -5.98 -2.12 -13.11
C TYR A 383 -6.04 -3.56 -12.58
N GLN A 384 -6.43 -3.77 -11.32
CA GLN A 384 -6.66 -5.08 -10.73
C GLN A 384 -8.13 -5.55 -10.88
N ARG A 385 -9.03 -4.68 -11.33
CA ARG A 385 -10.42 -5.06 -11.62
C ARG A 385 -10.45 -6.14 -12.70
N LYS A 386 -11.34 -7.11 -12.53
CA LYS A 386 -11.40 -8.32 -13.39
C LYS A 386 -11.47 -7.97 -14.87
N GLU A 387 -12.42 -7.11 -15.25
CA GLU A 387 -12.67 -6.69 -16.63
C GLU A 387 -11.48 -5.96 -17.23
N ILE A 388 -10.84 -5.10 -16.48
CA ILE A 388 -9.66 -4.35 -16.92
C ILE A 388 -8.48 -5.31 -17.13
N LYS A 389 -8.25 -6.20 -16.16
CA LYS A 389 -7.16 -7.18 -16.23
C LYS A 389 -7.37 -8.19 -17.36
N ASP A 390 -8.61 -8.55 -17.69
CA ASP A 390 -8.92 -9.41 -18.82
C ASP A 390 -8.54 -8.74 -20.14
N ILE A 391 -8.89 -7.45 -20.34
CA ILE A 391 -8.52 -6.69 -21.55
C ILE A 391 -7.01 -6.50 -21.63
N LEU A 392 -6.36 -6.12 -20.52
CA LEU A 392 -4.90 -5.97 -20.48
C LEU A 392 -4.20 -7.30 -20.84
N CYS A 393 -4.73 -8.45 -20.42
CA CYS A 393 -4.18 -9.74 -20.80
C CYS A 393 -4.40 -10.06 -22.30
N TYR A 394 -5.49 -9.61 -22.92
CA TYR A 394 -5.64 -9.63 -24.38
C TYR A 394 -4.55 -8.80 -25.06
N LEU A 395 -4.35 -7.56 -24.62
CA LEU A 395 -3.33 -6.67 -25.16
C LEU A 395 -1.91 -7.26 -24.99
N LYS A 396 -1.62 -7.81 -23.79
CA LYS A 396 -0.36 -8.52 -23.51
C LYS A 396 -0.18 -9.73 -24.45
N THR A 397 -1.24 -10.53 -24.67
CA THR A 397 -1.22 -11.69 -25.57
C THR A 397 -0.92 -11.26 -27.02
N ILE A 398 -1.51 -10.15 -27.47
CA ILE A 398 -1.31 -9.60 -28.81
C ILE A 398 0.12 -9.10 -28.95
N ALA A 399 0.66 -8.38 -27.96
CA ALA A 399 2.02 -7.83 -27.98
C ALA A 399 3.08 -8.92 -27.77
N ASN A 400 2.88 -9.84 -26.82
CA ASN A 400 3.84 -10.89 -26.46
C ASN A 400 3.17 -12.25 -26.36
N GLY A 401 3.20 -13.04 -27.43
CA GLY A 401 2.65 -14.40 -27.46
C GLY A 401 3.38 -15.42 -26.57
N ARG A 402 4.55 -15.07 -26.01
CA ARG A 402 5.28 -15.94 -25.07
C ARG A 402 4.80 -15.81 -23.62
N ASP A 403 3.97 -14.82 -23.29
CA ASP A 403 3.38 -14.67 -21.98
C ASP A 403 2.31 -15.73 -21.73
N ASP A 404 2.72 -16.92 -21.30
CA ASP A 404 1.84 -18.06 -21.02
C ASP A 404 0.73 -17.70 -20.01
N LEU A 405 0.97 -16.76 -19.07
CA LEU A 405 -0.04 -16.36 -18.08
C LEU A 405 -1.16 -15.52 -18.72
N ALA A 406 -0.79 -14.54 -19.54
CA ALA A 406 -1.77 -13.71 -20.23
C ALA A 406 -2.62 -14.56 -21.18
N VAL A 407 -2.00 -15.43 -21.97
CA VAL A 407 -2.68 -16.32 -22.91
C VAL A 407 -3.64 -17.28 -22.16
N GLN A 408 -3.20 -17.92 -21.08
CA GLN A 408 -4.03 -18.84 -20.29
C GLN A 408 -5.21 -18.14 -19.64
N ARG A 409 -5.09 -16.87 -19.30
CA ARG A 409 -6.19 -16.07 -18.76
C ARG A 409 -7.26 -15.82 -19.79
N VAL A 410 -6.90 -15.39 -20.99
CA VAL A 410 -7.88 -14.94 -22.00
C VAL A 410 -8.44 -16.04 -22.90
N ILE A 411 -7.80 -17.20 -22.99
CA ILE A 411 -8.21 -18.27 -23.91
C ILE A 411 -9.68 -18.71 -23.73
N ASN A 412 -10.22 -18.57 -22.52
CA ASN A 412 -11.62 -18.92 -22.21
C ASN A 412 -12.39 -17.73 -21.59
N VAL A 413 -11.99 -16.51 -21.89
CA VAL A 413 -12.69 -15.26 -21.54
C VAL A 413 -12.91 -14.45 -22.82
N PRO A 414 -14.16 -14.22 -23.27
CA PRO A 414 -15.41 -14.82 -22.79
C PRO A 414 -15.43 -16.36 -22.92
N LYS A 415 -16.44 -16.99 -22.34
CA LYS A 415 -16.52 -18.46 -22.30
C LYS A 415 -16.58 -19.08 -23.69
N ARG A 416 -15.52 -19.78 -24.12
CA ARG A 416 -15.43 -20.52 -25.38
C ARG A 416 -15.61 -22.02 -25.22
N GLY A 417 -15.77 -22.50 -23.96
CA GLY A 417 -15.82 -23.91 -23.63
C GLY A 417 -14.48 -24.65 -23.82
N ILE A 418 -13.37 -23.94 -23.63
CA ILE A 418 -12.02 -24.47 -23.52
C ILE A 418 -11.72 -24.67 -22.03
N GLY A 419 -11.89 -25.92 -21.57
CA GLY A 419 -11.75 -26.23 -20.14
C GLY A 419 -10.30 -26.48 -19.70
N ALA A 420 -10.10 -26.50 -18.39
CA ALA A 420 -8.78 -26.72 -17.76
C ALA A 420 -8.06 -28.00 -18.23
N THR A 421 -8.83 -29.05 -18.57
CA THR A 421 -8.28 -30.32 -19.13
C THR A 421 -7.61 -30.09 -20.49
N SER A 422 -8.21 -29.26 -21.35
CA SER A 422 -7.66 -28.95 -22.68
C SER A 422 -6.44 -28.07 -22.55
N ILE A 423 -6.50 -27.05 -21.69
CA ILE A 423 -5.35 -26.20 -21.34
C ILE A 423 -4.20 -27.07 -20.81
N GLY A 424 -4.46 -27.99 -19.88
CA GLY A 424 -3.45 -28.89 -19.34
C GLY A 424 -2.77 -29.77 -20.40
N LYS A 425 -3.53 -30.29 -21.38
CA LYS A 425 -2.97 -31.08 -22.51
C LYS A 425 -2.04 -30.24 -23.37
N VAL A 426 -2.43 -28.99 -23.70
CA VAL A 426 -1.59 -28.07 -24.47
C VAL A 426 -0.34 -27.70 -23.68
N THR A 427 -0.46 -27.43 -22.37
CA THR A 427 0.70 -27.13 -21.51
C THR A 427 1.71 -28.28 -21.46
N ILE A 428 1.22 -29.52 -21.35
CA ILE A 428 2.11 -30.72 -21.38
C ILE A 428 2.81 -30.82 -22.73
N TYR A 429 2.07 -30.63 -23.82
CA TYR A 429 2.62 -30.69 -25.17
C TYR A 429 3.65 -29.59 -25.41
N ALA A 430 3.36 -28.35 -25.00
CA ALA A 430 4.29 -27.23 -25.06
C ALA A 430 5.61 -27.53 -24.31
N SER A 431 5.50 -28.02 -23.08
CA SER A 431 6.65 -28.39 -22.25
C SER A 431 7.48 -29.52 -22.85
N ALA A 432 6.81 -30.54 -23.41
CA ALA A 432 7.48 -31.71 -24.02
C ALA A 432 8.27 -31.33 -25.31
N ASN A 433 7.84 -30.29 -26.02
CA ASN A 433 8.44 -29.83 -27.26
C ASN A 433 9.28 -28.56 -27.10
N GLY A 434 9.46 -28.04 -25.87
CA GLY A 434 10.29 -26.86 -25.61
C GLY A 434 9.78 -25.57 -26.27
N MET A 435 8.46 -25.41 -26.43
CA MET A 435 7.82 -24.25 -27.05
C MET A 435 6.94 -23.50 -26.06
N SER A 436 6.54 -22.25 -26.40
CA SER A 436 5.59 -21.48 -25.61
C SER A 436 4.18 -22.14 -25.64
N PHE A 437 3.34 -21.77 -24.69
CA PHE A 437 1.95 -22.23 -24.68
C PHE A 437 1.20 -21.77 -25.94
N TYR A 438 1.46 -20.51 -26.38
CA TYR A 438 0.85 -19.97 -27.60
C TYR A 438 1.31 -20.68 -28.87
N ASP A 439 2.60 -21.00 -29.01
CA ASP A 439 3.13 -21.79 -30.14
C ASP A 439 2.48 -23.18 -30.20
N ALA A 440 2.20 -23.77 -29.06
CA ALA A 440 1.48 -25.05 -28.97
C ALA A 440 0.01 -24.92 -29.34
N LEU A 441 -0.64 -23.76 -29.06
CA LEU A 441 -2.00 -23.48 -29.53
C LEU A 441 -2.06 -23.35 -31.05
N LEU A 442 -1.09 -22.67 -31.68
CA LEU A 442 -0.97 -22.58 -33.16
C LEU A 442 -0.81 -23.98 -33.80
N ARG A 443 -0.25 -24.93 -33.06
CA ARG A 443 -0.06 -26.32 -33.51
C ARG A 443 -1.01 -27.29 -32.84
N VAL A 444 -2.21 -26.85 -32.45
CA VAL A 444 -3.15 -27.60 -31.61
C VAL A 444 -3.56 -28.93 -32.17
N ARG A 445 -3.59 -29.09 -33.50
CA ARG A 445 -3.89 -30.40 -34.17
C ARG A 445 -2.83 -31.47 -33.86
N GLY A 446 -1.62 -31.06 -33.51
CA GLY A 446 -0.53 -31.95 -33.06
C GLY A 446 -0.64 -32.40 -31.59
N VAL A 447 -1.51 -31.79 -30.80
CA VAL A 447 -1.68 -32.13 -29.37
C VAL A 447 -2.46 -33.46 -29.21
N PRO A 448 -1.88 -34.48 -28.59
CA PRO A 448 -2.57 -35.75 -28.41
C PRO A 448 -3.89 -35.62 -27.64
N THR A 449 -4.91 -36.29 -28.09
CA THR A 449 -6.23 -36.39 -27.41
C THR A 449 -6.95 -35.04 -27.16
N ILE A 450 -6.62 -33.95 -27.90
CA ILE A 450 -7.25 -32.65 -27.74
C ILE A 450 -8.75 -32.66 -28.16
N GLY A 451 -9.12 -33.50 -29.15
CA GLY A 451 -10.50 -33.68 -29.60
C GLY A 451 -11.16 -32.40 -30.12
N LYS A 452 -12.45 -32.22 -29.85
CA LYS A 452 -13.29 -31.10 -30.33
C LYS A 452 -12.78 -29.71 -29.78
N ALA A 453 -11.90 -29.70 -28.80
CA ALA A 453 -11.33 -28.43 -28.30
C ALA A 453 -10.37 -27.80 -29.34
N ALA A 454 -9.81 -28.58 -30.28
CA ALA A 454 -8.94 -28.06 -31.32
C ALA A 454 -9.59 -26.94 -32.13
N ASP A 455 -10.82 -27.16 -32.63
CA ASP A 455 -11.53 -26.17 -33.47
C ASP A 455 -11.80 -24.84 -32.72
N LYS A 456 -12.04 -24.95 -31.41
CA LYS A 456 -12.28 -23.76 -30.57
C LYS A 456 -10.96 -23.00 -30.32
N ILE A 457 -9.87 -23.72 -30.15
CA ILE A 457 -8.53 -23.18 -29.93
C ILE A 457 -8.04 -22.50 -31.22
N GLU A 458 -8.24 -23.11 -32.37
CA GLU A 458 -7.93 -22.52 -33.66
C GLU A 458 -8.66 -21.19 -33.88
N LYS A 459 -9.97 -21.15 -33.62
CA LYS A 459 -10.74 -19.90 -33.69
C LYS A 459 -10.18 -18.82 -32.78
N PHE A 460 -9.73 -19.19 -31.58
CA PHE A 460 -9.10 -18.24 -30.67
C PHE A 460 -7.75 -17.73 -31.22
N THR A 461 -6.90 -18.61 -31.73
CA THR A 461 -5.62 -18.20 -32.30
C THR A 461 -5.78 -17.39 -33.55
N GLU A 462 -6.72 -17.76 -34.46
CA GLU A 462 -7.07 -16.96 -35.65
C GLU A 462 -7.51 -15.53 -35.26
N GLN A 463 -8.30 -15.40 -34.20
CA GLN A 463 -8.75 -14.09 -33.70
C GLN A 463 -7.57 -13.25 -33.17
N ILE A 464 -6.65 -13.84 -32.41
CA ILE A 464 -5.45 -13.15 -31.92
C ILE A 464 -4.53 -12.73 -33.11
N GLU A 465 -4.29 -13.63 -34.08
CA GLU A 465 -3.49 -13.30 -35.27
C GLU A 465 -4.13 -12.21 -36.14
N ASN A 466 -5.48 -12.19 -36.22
CA ASN A 466 -6.19 -11.09 -36.87
C ASN A 466 -5.95 -9.74 -36.18
N PHE A 467 -6.01 -9.67 -34.85
CA PHE A 467 -5.67 -8.45 -34.11
C PHE A 467 -4.19 -8.04 -34.36
N ARG A 468 -3.25 -8.99 -34.31
CA ARG A 468 -1.82 -8.73 -34.61
C ARG A 468 -1.62 -8.14 -36.00
N SER A 469 -2.29 -8.69 -37.00
CA SER A 469 -2.15 -8.21 -38.39
C SER A 469 -2.63 -6.76 -38.59
N ARG A 470 -3.49 -6.28 -37.68
CA ARG A 470 -4.11 -4.93 -37.72
C ARG A 470 -3.43 -3.93 -36.78
N LEU A 471 -2.41 -4.32 -36.01
CA LEU A 471 -1.73 -3.43 -35.05
C LEU A 471 -1.18 -2.14 -35.67
N SER A 472 -0.74 -2.17 -36.91
CA SER A 472 -0.25 -0.99 -37.63
C SER A 472 -1.35 -0.06 -38.14
N ALA A 473 -2.60 -0.54 -38.15
CA ALA A 473 -3.75 0.18 -38.71
C ALA A 473 -4.71 0.71 -37.64
N LEU A 474 -4.72 0.08 -36.46
CA LEU A 474 -5.59 0.45 -35.35
C LEU A 474 -4.81 1.21 -34.28
N SER A 475 -5.41 2.28 -33.79
CA SER A 475 -4.99 2.92 -32.53
C SER A 475 -5.26 2.00 -31.33
N ILE A 476 -4.64 2.27 -30.19
CA ILE A 476 -4.86 1.45 -28.96
C ILE A 476 -6.31 1.48 -28.50
N PRO A 477 -7.01 2.64 -28.44
CA PRO A 477 -8.45 2.68 -28.18
C PRO A 477 -9.26 1.81 -29.13
N GLU A 478 -9.06 1.92 -30.45
CA GLU A 478 -9.76 1.11 -31.46
C GLU A 478 -9.45 -0.38 -31.30
N LEU A 479 -8.25 -0.75 -30.90
CA LEU A 479 -7.91 -2.15 -30.62
C LEU A 479 -8.67 -2.68 -29.40
N ILE A 480 -8.81 -1.88 -28.33
CA ILE A 480 -9.59 -2.25 -27.16
C ILE A 480 -11.07 -2.44 -27.53
N GLU A 481 -11.64 -1.53 -28.31
CA GLU A 481 -13.03 -1.64 -28.81
C GLU A 481 -13.21 -2.88 -29.70
N ALA A 482 -12.26 -3.14 -30.58
CA ALA A 482 -12.28 -4.33 -31.43
C ALA A 482 -12.22 -5.63 -30.60
N ILE A 483 -11.40 -5.67 -29.56
CA ILE A 483 -11.35 -6.81 -28.64
C ILE A 483 -12.71 -7.01 -27.97
N LEU A 484 -13.35 -5.97 -27.47
CA LEU A 484 -14.66 -6.04 -26.82
C LEU A 484 -15.75 -6.58 -27.73
N GLU A 485 -15.85 -6.05 -28.94
CA GLU A 485 -16.92 -6.42 -29.90
C GLU A 485 -16.65 -7.77 -30.57
N GLU A 486 -15.46 -7.97 -31.16
CA GLU A 486 -15.16 -9.16 -31.94
C GLU A 486 -14.99 -10.43 -31.09
N THR A 487 -14.54 -10.31 -29.85
CA THR A 487 -14.50 -11.48 -28.92
C THR A 487 -15.87 -11.79 -28.33
N GLY A 488 -16.79 -10.82 -28.32
CA GLY A 488 -18.08 -10.89 -27.64
C GLY A 488 -17.99 -10.63 -26.14
N TYR A 489 -16.86 -10.09 -25.65
CA TYR A 489 -16.66 -9.82 -24.22
C TYR A 489 -17.62 -8.75 -23.69
N LYS A 490 -17.93 -7.74 -24.49
CA LYS A 490 -18.95 -6.73 -24.17
C LYS A 490 -20.30 -7.36 -23.85
N LYS A 491 -20.77 -8.28 -24.70
CA LYS A 491 -22.02 -9.02 -24.46
C LYS A 491 -21.97 -9.87 -23.21
N ASP A 492 -20.82 -10.47 -22.89
CA ASP A 492 -20.61 -11.27 -21.67
C ASP A 492 -20.76 -10.39 -20.42
N LEU A 493 -20.24 -9.14 -20.48
CA LEU A 493 -20.38 -8.15 -19.40
C LEU A 493 -21.84 -7.66 -19.25
N GLU A 494 -22.55 -7.39 -20.36
CA GLU A 494 -23.95 -6.95 -20.35
C GLU A 494 -24.90 -7.99 -19.71
N VAL A 495 -24.59 -9.28 -19.83
CA VAL A 495 -25.40 -10.39 -19.28
C VAL A 495 -25.17 -10.60 -17.77
N GLU A 496 -24.07 -10.12 -17.18
CA GLU A 496 -23.75 -10.34 -15.74
C GLU A 496 -24.70 -9.61 -14.76
N GLY A 497 -25.65 -8.77 -15.24
CA GLY A 497 -26.67 -8.03 -14.46
C GLY A 497 -26.68 -6.53 -14.77
N GLU A 498 -27.87 -5.88 -14.71
CA GLU A 498 -28.02 -4.48 -15.16
C GLU A 498 -27.07 -3.49 -14.46
N ILE A 499 -26.91 -3.56 -13.15
CA ILE A 499 -26.07 -2.60 -12.38
C ILE A 499 -24.58 -3.00 -12.42
N GLU A 500 -24.27 -4.29 -12.26
CA GLU A 500 -22.89 -4.77 -12.19
C GLU A 500 -22.22 -4.77 -13.57
N GLY A 501 -22.97 -5.15 -14.61
CA GLY A 501 -22.53 -5.10 -16.01
C GLY A 501 -22.27 -3.67 -16.48
N GLU A 502 -23.18 -2.73 -16.18
CA GLU A 502 -23.00 -1.32 -16.50
C GLU A 502 -21.77 -0.72 -15.82
N THR A 503 -21.55 -1.00 -14.53
CA THR A 503 -20.35 -0.54 -13.80
C THR A 503 -19.06 -1.07 -14.43
N ARG A 504 -19.06 -2.32 -14.90
CA ARG A 504 -17.88 -2.89 -15.56
C ARG A 504 -17.63 -2.30 -16.94
N LEU A 505 -18.67 -2.01 -17.68
CA LEU A 505 -18.55 -1.33 -18.97
C LEU A 505 -18.00 0.09 -18.78
N GLN A 506 -18.48 0.86 -17.78
CA GLN A 506 -17.93 2.16 -17.43
C GLN A 506 -16.44 2.08 -17.06
N ASN A 507 -16.01 1.03 -16.34
CA ASN A 507 -14.60 0.79 -16.08
C ASN A 507 -13.79 0.56 -17.37
N VAL A 508 -14.38 -0.12 -18.33
CA VAL A 508 -13.72 -0.34 -19.64
C VAL A 508 -13.65 0.93 -20.46
N GLU A 509 -14.71 1.75 -20.45
CA GLU A 509 -14.70 3.08 -21.06
C GLU A 509 -13.60 3.95 -20.47
N GLU A 510 -13.37 3.89 -19.15
CA GLU A 510 -12.27 4.60 -18.50
C GLU A 510 -10.90 4.10 -18.97
N LEU A 511 -10.74 2.80 -19.24
CA LEU A 511 -9.52 2.26 -19.85
C LEU A 511 -9.30 2.80 -21.27
N VAL A 512 -10.37 2.93 -22.07
CA VAL A 512 -10.33 3.54 -23.41
C VAL A 512 -9.94 5.01 -23.32
N ASN A 513 -10.49 5.77 -22.36
CA ASN A 513 -10.13 7.17 -22.10
C ASN A 513 -8.64 7.28 -21.75
N LYS A 514 -8.14 6.38 -20.89
CA LYS A 514 -6.71 6.35 -20.53
C LYS A 514 -5.83 6.05 -21.76
N ALA A 515 -6.23 5.13 -22.61
CA ALA A 515 -5.51 4.82 -23.85
C ALA A 515 -5.53 6.02 -24.83
N THR A 516 -6.65 6.73 -24.91
CA THR A 516 -6.75 7.97 -25.73
C THR A 516 -5.85 9.09 -25.19
N GLY A 517 -5.80 9.26 -23.87
CA GLY A 517 -4.87 10.19 -23.22
C GLY A 517 -3.40 9.85 -23.53
N TYR A 518 -3.04 8.57 -23.41
CA TYR A 518 -1.69 8.11 -23.75
C TYR A 518 -1.32 8.42 -25.22
N MET A 519 -2.26 8.15 -26.17
CA MET A 519 -2.06 8.44 -27.59
C MET A 519 -1.80 9.93 -27.87
N SER A 520 -2.34 10.83 -27.04
CA SER A 520 -2.18 12.28 -27.21
C SER A 520 -0.91 12.84 -26.56
N THR A 521 -0.33 12.12 -25.59
CA THR A 521 0.81 12.61 -24.79
C THR A 521 2.13 11.94 -25.13
N ALA A 522 2.11 10.72 -25.69
CA ALA A 522 3.32 9.98 -26.05
C ALA A 522 3.90 10.46 -27.37
N GLU A 523 5.22 10.66 -27.42
CA GLU A 523 5.94 11.04 -28.66
C GLU A 523 5.78 9.99 -29.76
N GLU A 524 5.90 8.72 -29.43
CA GLU A 524 5.71 7.56 -30.31
C GLU A 524 4.77 6.57 -29.61
N PRO A 525 3.44 6.71 -29.76
CA PRO A 525 2.49 5.83 -29.08
C PRO A 525 2.55 4.42 -29.65
N THR A 526 2.94 3.47 -28.80
CA THR A 526 3.00 2.04 -29.13
C THR A 526 2.19 1.22 -28.11
N LEU A 527 1.73 0.03 -28.50
CA LEU A 527 1.05 -0.89 -27.58
C LEU A 527 1.94 -1.28 -26.39
N ASP A 528 3.23 -1.56 -26.66
CA ASP A 528 4.19 -1.89 -25.60
C ASP A 528 4.38 -0.72 -24.62
N GLY A 529 4.45 0.52 -25.11
CA GLY A 529 4.55 1.71 -24.28
C GLY A 529 3.31 1.96 -23.43
N PHE A 530 2.11 1.71 -23.95
CA PHE A 530 0.88 1.77 -23.18
C PHE A 530 0.85 0.73 -22.06
N LEU A 531 1.20 -0.53 -22.37
CA LEU A 531 1.29 -1.60 -21.38
C LEU A 531 2.35 -1.32 -20.31
N GLU A 532 3.43 -0.65 -20.66
CA GLU A 532 4.46 -0.16 -19.74
C GLU A 532 3.89 0.91 -18.82
N GLU A 533 3.23 1.94 -19.39
CA GLU A 533 2.62 3.02 -18.59
C GLU A 533 1.63 2.46 -17.57
N VAL A 534 0.72 1.57 -18.00
CA VAL A 534 -0.25 0.91 -17.12
C VAL A 534 0.43 0.07 -16.02
N ALA A 535 1.51 -0.64 -16.35
CA ALA A 535 2.22 -1.46 -15.36
C ALA A 535 2.95 -0.64 -14.30
N LEU A 536 3.36 0.58 -14.62
CA LEU A 536 4.16 1.46 -13.75
C LEU A 536 3.33 2.50 -12.98
N VAL A 537 1.99 2.48 -13.10
CA VAL A 537 1.11 3.39 -12.34
C VAL A 537 1.14 3.05 -10.85
N ALA A 538 1.36 4.06 -10.00
CA ALA A 538 1.17 3.97 -8.55
C ALA A 538 -0.22 4.53 -8.15
N ASP A 539 -0.76 4.06 -7.01
CA ASP A 539 -2.09 4.50 -6.53
C ASP A 539 -2.17 6.02 -6.34
N VAL A 540 -1.07 6.66 -5.94
CA VAL A 540 -1.00 8.12 -5.76
C VAL A 540 -1.06 8.90 -7.09
N ASP A 541 -0.65 8.27 -8.20
CA ASP A 541 -0.69 8.91 -9.53
C ASP A 541 -2.13 9.15 -10.01
N SER A 542 -3.12 8.46 -9.43
CA SER A 542 -4.54 8.62 -9.72
C SER A 542 -5.23 9.74 -8.94
N LEU A 543 -4.52 10.44 -8.04
CA LEU A 543 -5.12 11.52 -7.24
C LEU A 543 -5.37 12.76 -8.11
N ASP A 544 -6.66 13.06 -8.32
CA ASP A 544 -7.11 14.31 -8.96
C ASP A 544 -7.36 15.37 -7.88
N GLU A 545 -6.53 16.41 -7.86
CA GLU A 545 -6.59 17.50 -6.89
C GLU A 545 -7.74 18.50 -7.19
N SER A 546 -8.38 18.40 -8.35
CA SER A 546 -9.52 19.26 -8.70
C SER A 546 -10.85 18.83 -8.06
N GLU A 547 -10.94 17.59 -7.54
CA GLU A 547 -12.15 17.10 -6.91
C GLU A 547 -12.27 17.60 -5.47
N ASN A 548 -13.38 18.28 -5.15
CA ASN A 548 -13.67 18.76 -3.79
C ASN A 548 -14.14 17.60 -2.89
N ARG A 549 -13.19 16.81 -2.36
CA ARG A 549 -13.43 15.62 -1.52
C ARG A 549 -12.37 15.50 -0.43
N ILE A 550 -12.77 14.99 0.76
CA ILE A 550 -11.81 14.63 1.81
C ILE A 550 -10.91 13.50 1.31
N VAL A 551 -9.61 13.64 1.55
CA VAL A 551 -8.64 12.61 1.16
C VAL A 551 -8.38 11.66 2.33
N LEU A 552 -8.67 10.37 2.16
CA LEU A 552 -8.39 9.30 3.10
C LEU A 552 -7.24 8.45 2.55
N MET A 553 -6.10 8.38 3.25
CA MET A 553 -4.94 7.62 2.76
C MET A 553 -4.01 7.15 3.88
N THR A 554 -3.14 6.20 3.54
CA THR A 554 -2.08 5.80 4.46
C THR A 554 -1.00 6.89 4.57
N LEU A 555 -0.31 6.93 5.71
CA LEU A 555 0.86 7.80 5.93
C LEU A 555 1.93 7.63 4.84
N HIS A 556 2.16 6.39 4.37
CA HIS A 556 3.09 6.13 3.27
C HIS A 556 2.63 6.74 1.94
N GLY A 557 1.31 6.71 1.68
CA GLY A 557 0.71 7.31 0.48
C GLY A 557 0.77 8.83 0.48
N ALA A 558 0.87 9.44 1.66
CA ALA A 558 0.91 10.90 1.81
C ALA A 558 2.30 11.51 1.52
N LYS A 559 3.33 10.69 1.34
CA LYS A 559 4.67 11.20 1.01
C LYS A 559 4.64 11.94 -0.33
N GLY A 560 5.21 13.14 -0.36
CA GLY A 560 5.21 14.03 -1.53
C GLY A 560 4.00 14.96 -1.62
N LEU A 561 2.91 14.68 -0.91
CA LEU A 561 1.71 15.53 -0.87
C LEU A 561 1.75 16.55 0.26
N GLU A 562 0.81 17.51 0.22
CA GLU A 562 0.64 18.54 1.25
C GLU A 562 -0.83 18.96 1.32
N PHE A 563 -1.32 19.30 2.51
CA PHE A 563 -2.71 19.65 2.75
C PHE A 563 -2.79 20.78 3.80
N PRO A 564 -3.69 21.75 3.65
CA PRO A 564 -3.93 22.79 4.65
C PRO A 564 -4.23 22.23 6.05
N TYR A 565 -5.08 21.20 6.14
CA TYR A 565 -5.57 20.61 7.39
C TYR A 565 -5.37 19.09 7.38
N VAL A 566 -4.60 18.58 8.34
CA VAL A 566 -4.25 17.16 8.43
C VAL A 566 -4.70 16.56 9.74
N TYR A 567 -5.36 15.41 9.67
CA TYR A 567 -5.68 14.55 10.79
C TYR A 567 -4.83 13.28 10.72
N LEU A 568 -4.05 13.00 11.78
CA LEU A 568 -3.34 11.72 11.95
C LEU A 568 -4.12 10.85 12.93
N SER A 569 -4.79 9.82 12.44
CA SER A 569 -5.63 8.95 13.25
C SER A 569 -4.92 7.69 13.71
N GLY A 570 -5.32 7.18 14.90
CA GLY A 570 -4.79 5.93 15.45
C GLY A 570 -3.37 6.08 16.02
N MET A 571 -3.09 7.18 16.71
CA MET A 571 -1.81 7.43 17.37
C MET A 571 -1.70 6.59 18.65
N GLU A 572 -1.49 5.27 18.49
CA GLU A 572 -1.53 4.25 19.54
C GLU A 572 -0.34 3.29 19.43
N ASP A 573 0.37 3.01 20.53
CA ASP A 573 1.40 1.97 20.58
C ASP A 573 0.79 0.60 20.23
N GLY A 574 1.38 -0.08 19.25
CA GLY A 574 0.87 -1.33 18.68
C GLY A 574 0.12 -1.17 17.37
N LEU A 575 -0.35 0.05 17.05
CA LEU A 575 -0.90 0.43 15.75
C LEU A 575 0.05 1.40 15.03
N PHE A 576 0.40 2.51 15.65
CA PHE A 576 1.39 3.48 15.19
C PHE A 576 2.17 4.08 16.36
N PRO A 577 3.42 3.58 16.61
CA PRO A 577 4.14 2.57 15.85
C PRO A 577 3.53 1.17 15.95
N SER A 578 3.82 0.33 14.92
CA SER A 578 3.29 -1.03 14.83
C SER A 578 3.89 -1.93 15.92
N SER A 579 3.11 -2.95 16.37
CA SER A 579 3.61 -3.95 17.30
C SER A 579 4.87 -4.66 16.77
N MET A 580 4.94 -4.90 15.46
CA MET A 580 6.10 -5.53 14.84
C MET A 580 7.36 -4.68 15.00
N SER A 581 7.25 -3.37 14.85
CA SER A 581 8.38 -2.44 15.00
C SER A 581 8.78 -2.25 16.47
N ILE A 582 7.80 -2.28 17.40
CA ILE A 582 8.06 -2.14 18.84
C ILE A 582 8.85 -3.35 19.39
N PHE A 583 8.50 -4.57 18.95
CA PHE A 583 9.10 -5.82 19.42
C PHE A 583 10.18 -6.37 18.49
N SER A 584 10.62 -5.58 17.50
CA SER A 584 11.70 -5.97 16.59
C SER A 584 13.04 -5.94 17.30
N ASP A 585 13.89 -6.91 17.01
CA ASP A 585 15.31 -6.89 17.39
C ASP A 585 16.10 -5.83 16.61
N ASP A 586 15.56 -5.37 15.48
CA ASP A 586 16.12 -4.29 14.67
C ASP A 586 15.77 -2.94 15.28
N LYS A 587 16.77 -2.29 15.86
CA LYS A 587 16.61 -0.95 16.49
C LYS A 587 16.18 0.13 15.49
N ASP A 588 16.48 -0.05 14.21
CA ASP A 588 16.11 0.91 13.17
C ASP A 588 14.62 0.84 12.83
N ALA A 589 13.93 -0.25 13.22
CA ALA A 589 12.50 -0.41 12.92
C ALA A 589 11.63 0.68 13.58
N ILE A 590 11.93 1.07 14.82
CA ILE A 590 11.23 2.16 15.51
C ILE A 590 11.64 3.53 14.96
N GLU A 591 12.88 3.69 14.51
CA GLU A 591 13.34 4.91 13.87
C GLU A 591 12.66 5.15 12.52
N GLU A 592 12.37 4.08 11.75
CA GLU A 592 11.61 4.18 10.52
C GLU A 592 10.15 4.59 10.78
N GLU A 593 9.47 4.00 11.78
CA GLU A 593 8.13 4.43 12.17
C GLU A 593 8.12 5.90 12.64
N ARG A 594 9.17 6.38 13.31
CA ARG A 594 9.29 7.78 13.71
C ARG A 594 9.50 8.69 12.50
N ARG A 595 10.27 8.28 11.49
CA ARG A 595 10.36 9.02 10.22
C ARG A 595 9.00 9.07 9.52
N LEU A 596 8.21 7.99 9.62
CA LEU A 596 6.85 7.98 9.08
C LEU A 596 5.94 8.95 9.83
N CYS A 597 6.08 9.07 11.16
CA CYS A 597 5.40 10.09 11.95
C CYS A 597 5.81 11.51 11.53
N TYR A 598 7.10 11.76 11.40
CA TYR A 598 7.64 13.01 10.89
C TYR A 598 7.10 13.36 9.50
N VAL A 599 7.02 12.37 8.59
CA VAL A 599 6.39 12.57 7.28
C VAL A 599 4.95 13.00 7.44
N GLY A 600 4.15 12.31 8.28
CA GLY A 600 2.75 12.65 8.52
C GLY A 600 2.57 14.08 9.06
N ILE A 601 3.33 14.45 10.09
CA ILE A 601 3.30 15.80 10.70
C ILE A 601 3.62 16.87 9.64
N THR A 602 4.64 16.65 8.83
CA THR A 602 5.10 17.62 7.81
C THR A 602 4.24 17.67 6.54
N ARG A 603 3.11 16.91 6.50
CA ARG A 603 2.11 17.09 5.42
C ARG A 603 1.21 18.27 5.67
N ALA A 604 1.06 18.70 6.93
CA ALA A 604 0.20 19.81 7.29
C ALA A 604 0.85 21.18 6.96
N GLU A 605 0.07 22.05 6.34
CA GLU A 605 0.46 23.44 6.08
C GLU A 605 0.06 24.36 7.22
N LYS A 606 -1.24 24.36 7.57
CA LYS A 606 -1.85 25.30 8.52
C LYS A 606 -2.11 24.67 9.88
N GLU A 607 -2.76 23.52 9.93
CA GLU A 607 -3.15 22.87 11.18
C GLU A 607 -2.97 21.35 11.15
N LEU A 608 -2.63 20.81 12.31
CA LEU A 608 -2.44 19.39 12.54
C LEU A 608 -3.25 18.95 13.75
N THR A 609 -4.04 17.89 13.56
CA THR A 609 -4.78 17.21 14.62
C THR A 609 -4.33 15.75 14.72
N LEU A 610 -3.91 15.34 15.90
CA LEU A 610 -3.50 13.97 16.24
C LEU A 610 -4.63 13.32 17.02
N THR A 611 -5.03 12.09 16.68
CA THR A 611 -6.12 11.40 17.39
C THR A 611 -5.75 9.98 17.78
N ALA A 612 -6.32 9.50 18.89
CA ALA A 612 -6.13 8.15 19.41
C ALA A 612 -7.44 7.62 20.03
N ALA A 613 -7.60 6.31 20.06
CA ALA A 613 -8.68 5.63 20.75
C ALA A 613 -8.13 4.79 21.91
N ARG A 614 -8.83 4.81 23.08
CA ARG A 614 -8.48 3.97 24.23
C ARG A 614 -8.74 2.49 23.97
N GLN A 615 -9.74 2.21 23.11
CA GLN A 615 -10.12 0.85 22.74
C GLN A 615 -10.32 0.73 21.24
N ARG A 616 -9.78 -0.34 20.67
CA ARG A 616 -9.90 -0.65 19.24
C ARG A 616 -10.20 -2.14 19.03
N MET A 617 -11.12 -2.42 18.12
CA MET A 617 -11.40 -3.80 17.71
C MET A 617 -10.35 -4.24 16.68
N VAL A 618 -9.58 -5.27 17.02
CA VAL A 618 -8.58 -5.86 16.15
C VAL A 618 -8.84 -7.36 16.04
N ASN A 619 -9.09 -7.87 14.82
CA ASN A 619 -9.39 -9.29 14.56
C ASN A 619 -10.56 -9.87 15.39
N GLY A 620 -11.57 -9.03 15.68
CA GLY A 620 -12.76 -9.44 16.46
C GLY A 620 -12.59 -9.37 17.97
N GLU A 621 -11.43 -8.94 18.48
CA GLU A 621 -11.14 -8.73 19.88
C GLU A 621 -11.01 -7.23 20.19
N THR A 622 -11.62 -6.78 21.28
CA THR A 622 -11.42 -5.42 21.78
C THR A 622 -10.10 -5.36 22.53
N ARG A 623 -9.19 -4.51 22.07
CA ARG A 623 -7.90 -4.28 22.72
C ARG A 623 -7.84 -2.87 23.28
N PHE A 624 -7.28 -2.74 24.49
CA PHE A 624 -6.91 -1.46 25.07
C PHE A 624 -5.60 -1.00 24.45
N ALA A 625 -5.57 0.26 24.04
CA ALA A 625 -4.41 0.87 23.42
C ALA A 625 -3.78 1.92 24.36
N LYS A 626 -2.46 1.94 24.42
CA LYS A 626 -1.68 3.02 25.02
C LYS A 626 -1.50 4.13 23.97
N ILE A 627 -1.49 5.39 24.39
CA ILE A 627 -1.13 6.53 23.53
C ILE A 627 0.23 6.25 22.90
N SER A 628 0.38 6.61 21.63
CA SER A 628 1.62 6.47 20.89
C SER A 628 2.76 7.22 21.58
N ARG A 629 3.91 6.56 21.70
CA ARG A 629 5.15 7.19 22.20
C ARG A 629 5.56 8.43 21.41
N PHE A 630 5.13 8.55 20.16
CA PHE A 630 5.42 9.73 19.34
C PHE A 630 4.66 10.98 19.83
N ILE A 631 3.52 10.82 20.50
CA ILE A 631 2.83 11.91 21.19
C ILE A 631 3.63 12.30 22.44
N GLU A 632 4.12 11.33 23.22
CA GLU A 632 4.94 11.56 24.41
C GLU A 632 6.28 12.25 24.08
N GLU A 633 6.76 12.13 22.83
CA GLU A 633 7.98 12.80 22.33
C GLU A 633 7.76 14.29 21.97
N ILE A 634 6.50 14.74 21.85
CA ILE A 634 6.17 16.16 21.62
C ILE A 634 6.02 16.85 22.97
N PRO A 635 6.78 17.93 23.24
CA PRO A 635 6.65 18.68 24.49
C PRO A 635 5.22 19.21 24.71
N PRO A 636 4.64 19.10 25.92
CA PRO A 636 3.26 19.51 26.20
C PRO A 636 2.94 20.97 25.83
N GLN A 637 3.93 21.87 25.89
CA GLN A 637 3.74 23.27 25.51
C GLN A 637 3.40 23.47 24.01
N LEU A 638 3.74 22.48 23.15
CA LEU A 638 3.43 22.49 21.71
C LEU A 638 2.08 21.83 21.39
N LEU A 639 1.50 21.13 22.37
CA LEU A 639 0.21 20.46 22.24
C LEU A 639 -0.91 21.34 22.79
N ASP A 640 -2.06 21.25 22.15
CA ASP A 640 -3.38 21.63 22.65
C ASP A 640 -4.10 20.34 22.99
N GLU A 641 -4.04 19.97 24.29
CA GLU A 641 -4.68 18.78 24.83
C GLU A 641 -6.00 19.17 25.47
N GLU A 642 -7.11 18.64 24.96
CA GLU A 642 -8.40 18.70 25.61
C GLU A 642 -8.78 17.27 26.01
N GLU A 643 -8.82 17.00 27.30
CA GLU A 643 -9.34 15.73 27.81
C GLU A 643 -10.83 15.64 27.48
N GLN A 644 -11.15 14.77 26.53
CA GLN A 644 -12.56 14.42 26.29
C GLN A 644 -13.07 13.63 27.49
N PRO A 645 -14.16 14.08 28.16
CA PRO A 645 -14.70 13.36 29.29
C PRO A 645 -15.11 11.94 28.87
N THR A 646 -14.71 10.95 29.63
CA THR A 646 -15.06 9.55 29.40
C THR A 646 -16.59 9.35 29.38
N VAL A 647 -17.07 8.28 28.73
CA VAL A 647 -18.51 7.94 28.74
C VAL A 647 -19.04 7.88 30.17
N PHE A 648 -18.19 7.44 31.12
CA PHE A 648 -18.57 7.39 32.55
C PHE A 648 -18.69 8.79 33.15
N GLU A 649 -17.83 9.72 32.83
CA GLU A 649 -17.88 11.12 33.28
C GLU A 649 -19.02 11.89 32.60
N ARG A 650 -19.31 11.63 31.33
CA ARG A 650 -20.49 12.17 30.61
C ARG A 650 -21.80 11.66 31.26
N ALA A 651 -21.87 10.36 31.60
CA ALA A 651 -23.00 9.78 32.29
C ALA A 651 -23.16 10.34 33.72
N ALA A 652 -22.05 10.57 34.43
CA ALA A 652 -22.04 11.20 35.75
C ALA A 652 -22.40 12.70 35.71
N GLY A 653 -22.00 13.41 34.65
CA GLY A 653 -22.30 14.83 34.42
C GLY A 653 -23.77 15.11 34.10
N MET A 654 -24.45 14.18 33.39
CA MET A 654 -25.89 14.26 33.16
C MET A 654 -26.70 14.17 34.46
N SER A 655 -26.16 13.58 35.52
CA SER A 655 -26.78 13.53 36.85
C SER A 655 -26.64 14.84 37.64
N ARG A 656 -25.73 15.76 37.28
CA ARG A 656 -25.51 17.07 37.92
C ARG A 656 -26.18 18.25 37.22
N GLY A 657 -26.65 18.08 35.97
CA GLY A 657 -27.27 19.13 35.15
C GLY A 657 -28.78 19.26 35.29
N GLY A 658 -29.36 18.89 36.47
CA GLY A 658 -30.79 19.03 36.80
C GLY A 658 -31.07 20.31 37.54
N ARG A 659 -31.49 21.38 36.83
CA ARG A 659 -32.29 22.51 37.30
C ARG A 659 -31.69 23.48 38.34
N GLY A 660 -31.04 24.51 37.86
CA GLY A 660 -31.06 25.81 38.53
C GLY A 660 -32.43 26.47 38.29
N PHE A 661 -33.32 26.37 39.23
CA PHE A 661 -34.47 27.30 39.32
C PHE A 661 -34.02 28.50 40.17
N GLU A 662 -34.14 29.68 39.65
CA GLU A 662 -34.03 30.95 40.38
C GLU A 662 -35.09 30.98 41.47
N ASP A 663 -34.65 31.15 42.73
CA ASP A 663 -35.48 31.31 43.86
C ASP A 663 -35.71 32.79 44.16
N SER A 664 -36.91 33.24 43.96
CA SER A 664 -37.42 34.46 44.54
C SER A 664 -38.40 34.17 45.68
N GLY A 665 -37.96 34.36 46.89
CA GLY A 665 -38.83 34.93 47.92
C GLY A 665 -39.59 34.01 48.90
N THR A 666 -39.17 34.07 50.10
CA THR A 666 -39.97 34.11 51.38
C THR A 666 -40.50 32.84 52.05
N SER A 667 -40.03 32.76 53.28
CA SER A 667 -40.74 32.35 54.53
C SER A 667 -41.08 30.91 54.90
N GLY A 668 -40.40 30.40 55.84
CA GLY A 668 -40.97 29.93 57.10
C GLY A 668 -41.32 28.48 57.24
N TRP A 669 -40.88 27.97 58.39
CA TRP A 669 -41.44 26.90 59.24
C TRP A 669 -40.80 25.51 59.17
N THR A 670 -40.01 25.23 60.20
CA THR A 670 -40.04 24.28 61.30
C THR A 670 -39.93 22.77 61.07
N THR A 671 -38.88 22.27 61.73
CA THR A 671 -38.72 21.09 62.56
C THR A 671 -39.33 19.75 62.12
N GLY A 672 -38.50 18.73 62.14
CA GLY A 672 -38.89 17.32 62.25
C GLY A 672 -37.65 16.44 62.42
N SER A 673 -37.19 16.38 63.68
CA SER A 673 -36.19 15.47 64.20
C SER A 673 -36.72 14.04 64.22
N PHE A 674 -35.93 13.06 63.81
CA PHE A 674 -35.95 11.75 64.50
C PHE A 674 -34.49 11.19 64.37
N GLY A 675 -33.88 11.08 65.52
CA GLY A 675 -32.67 10.41 65.83
C GLY A 675 -32.85 8.95 66.17
N VAL A 676 -31.84 8.13 66.01
CA VAL A 676 -31.43 7.03 66.87
C VAL A 676 -29.96 6.85 66.78
N SER A 677 -29.20 7.21 67.66
CA SER A 677 -28.24 6.74 68.64
C SER A 677 -27.50 5.44 68.35
N GLY A 678 -26.20 5.46 68.61
CA GLY A 678 -25.35 4.33 69.02
C GLY A 678 -23.88 4.60 68.63
N ALA A 679 -23.13 5.27 69.38
CA ALA A 679 -22.17 5.08 70.45
C ALA A 679 -20.98 4.18 70.03
N GLY A 680 -19.75 4.73 70.19
CA GLY A 680 -18.58 4.00 70.55
C GLY A 680 -17.27 4.48 69.97
N ASP A 681 -16.72 5.45 70.59
CA ASP A 681 -15.35 5.59 71.12
C ASP A 681 -14.13 5.17 70.29
N GLY A 682 -13.25 6.10 70.01
CA GLY A 682 -11.95 6.27 70.70
C GLY A 682 -10.76 5.95 69.78
N ASP A 683 -10.01 6.76 69.36
CA ASP A 683 -8.75 7.27 69.77
C ASP A 683 -7.80 7.71 68.66
N ARG A 684 -7.15 8.81 68.92
CA ARG A 684 -6.06 9.40 68.16
C ARG A 684 -4.82 8.50 68.17
N VAL A 685 -3.97 8.57 67.12
CA VAL A 685 -2.53 8.89 67.27
C VAL A 685 -1.81 8.89 65.90
N ARG A 686 -1.13 10.02 65.60
CA ARG A 686 0.18 10.34 64.98
C ARG A 686 0.82 9.51 63.86
N ILE A 687 1.08 10.22 62.77
CA ILE A 687 2.33 10.41 61.94
C ILE A 687 3.51 9.51 62.33
N GLY A 688 4.05 8.83 61.30
CA GLY A 688 5.38 8.27 61.31
C GLY A 688 5.67 7.50 60.01
N GLY A 689 6.56 8.05 59.18
CA GLY A 689 7.01 7.35 57.96
C GLY A 689 7.90 6.17 58.30
N MET A 690 7.90 5.18 57.38
CA MET A 690 9.11 4.39 57.07
C MET A 690 8.83 3.45 55.88
N SER A 691 9.81 3.39 55.01
CA SER A 691 10.07 2.46 53.95
C SER A 691 9.76 1.00 54.27
N GLY A 692 9.02 0.29 53.42
CA GLY A 692 8.81 -1.15 53.54
C GLY A 692 8.48 -1.76 52.19
N LYS A 693 9.41 -2.53 51.66
CA LYS A 693 9.27 -3.39 50.48
C LYS A 693 8.08 -4.32 50.67
N HIS A 694 7.15 -4.36 49.73
CA HIS A 694 6.17 -5.43 49.61
C HIS A 694 6.64 -6.52 48.67
N PRO A 695 6.43 -7.79 48.95
CA PRO A 695 6.86 -8.92 48.12
C PRO A 695 5.92 -9.12 46.92
N LEU A 696 6.51 -9.41 45.78
CA LEU A 696 5.85 -9.75 44.53
C LEU A 696 4.98 -11.03 44.68
N SER A 697 3.80 -11.01 44.07
CA SER A 697 2.90 -12.15 44.01
C SER A 697 3.40 -13.27 43.10
N GLU A 698 3.05 -14.53 43.41
CA GLU A 698 3.52 -15.76 42.75
C GLU A 698 3.23 -15.84 41.23
N ASN A 699 2.53 -14.89 40.63
CA ASN A 699 2.26 -14.89 39.18
C ASN A 699 3.39 -14.28 38.33
N ASP A 700 4.30 -13.50 38.89
CA ASP A 700 5.40 -12.90 38.11
C ASP A 700 6.58 -13.87 37.88
N ALA A 701 6.63 -14.96 38.66
CA ALA A 701 7.70 -15.98 38.53
C ALA A 701 7.48 -16.97 37.36
N ALA A 702 6.33 -16.96 36.69
CA ALA A 702 6.05 -17.84 35.55
C ALA A 702 6.57 -17.28 34.20
N TRP A 703 6.80 -15.98 34.09
CA TRP A 703 7.29 -15.31 32.88
C TRP A 703 8.80 -15.42 32.68
N GLU A 704 9.57 -15.38 33.77
CA GLU A 704 11.04 -15.51 33.70
C GLU A 704 11.52 -16.93 33.35
N ARG A 705 10.68 -17.97 33.55
CA ARG A 705 11.00 -19.35 33.19
C ARG A 705 10.79 -19.70 31.72
N GLY A 706 10.10 -18.86 30.98
CA GLY A 706 9.89 -19.01 29.52
C GLY A 706 11.04 -18.45 28.66
N ALA A 707 11.73 -17.44 29.14
CA ALA A 707 12.82 -16.76 28.41
C ALA A 707 14.19 -17.48 28.51
N ALA A 708 14.36 -18.37 29.50
CA ALA A 708 15.64 -19.05 29.72
C ALA A 708 15.86 -20.33 28.89
N ARG A 709 14.95 -20.70 28.00
CA ARG A 709 15.05 -21.92 27.16
C ARG A 709 15.43 -21.67 25.71
N MET A 710 15.74 -20.45 25.30
CA MET A 710 16.14 -20.12 23.92
C MET A 710 17.54 -19.53 23.75
N SER A 711 18.36 -19.56 24.81
CA SER A 711 19.76 -19.13 24.70
C SER A 711 20.68 -20.21 25.26
N GLY A 712 21.02 -21.20 24.43
CA GLY A 712 21.98 -22.20 24.82
C GLY A 712 22.29 -23.16 23.67
N TRP A 713 23.02 -22.68 22.67
CA TRP A 713 23.79 -23.52 21.77
C TRP A 713 25.12 -22.85 21.45
N GLY A 714 26.13 -23.35 22.10
CA GLY A 714 27.53 -23.05 21.88
C GLY A 714 28.41 -24.10 22.48
N GLY A 715 28.85 -25.04 21.65
CA GLY A 715 30.22 -25.54 21.60
C GLY A 715 30.66 -26.71 22.48
N VAL A 716 31.16 -27.71 21.77
CA VAL A 716 32.43 -28.45 21.96
C VAL A 716 32.39 -29.91 22.44
N ASN A 717 32.73 -30.77 21.47
CA ASN A 717 33.61 -31.97 21.48
C ASN A 717 33.49 -33.09 22.52
N GLY A 718 33.40 -34.32 21.98
CA GLY A 718 34.25 -35.38 22.48
C GLY A 718 33.62 -36.78 22.52
N SER A 719 33.89 -37.54 21.49
CA SER A 719 34.27 -39.01 21.50
C SER A 719 33.45 -40.04 22.29
N GLY A 720 33.01 -41.10 21.60
CA GLY A 720 33.14 -42.44 22.11
C GLY A 720 31.95 -43.37 22.04
N SER A 721 31.96 -44.23 21.02
CA SER A 721 31.68 -45.71 20.98
C SER A 721 30.31 -46.28 21.34
N ALA A 722 29.74 -46.89 20.33
CA ALA A 722 29.25 -48.30 20.22
C ALA A 722 28.07 -48.79 21.08
N GLY A 723 27.08 -49.40 20.44
CA GLY A 723 26.37 -50.49 21.00
C GLY A 723 24.86 -50.60 20.68
N SER A 724 24.55 -51.25 19.56
CA SER A 724 23.51 -52.28 19.31
C SER A 724 22.08 -52.17 19.84
N SER A 725 21.17 -52.16 18.89
CA SER A 725 20.04 -53.06 18.60
C SER A 725 18.95 -53.28 19.62
N ARG A 726 17.74 -53.21 19.09
CA ARG A 726 16.57 -54.10 19.13
C ARG A 726 15.24 -53.41 19.47
N THR A 727 14.44 -53.36 18.45
CA THR A 727 13.01 -53.77 18.31
C THR A 727 12.23 -54.07 19.57
N LEU A 728 11.01 -53.56 19.68
CA LEU A 728 9.74 -54.29 19.78
C LEU A 728 8.55 -53.36 20.15
N ASP A 729 7.58 -53.28 19.28
CA ASP A 729 6.15 -53.08 19.58
C ASP A 729 5.61 -54.37 20.27
N PRO A 730 4.45 -54.49 20.87
CA PRO A 730 3.22 -53.74 20.96
C PRO A 730 2.53 -53.76 22.35
N TYR A 731 1.38 -53.17 22.58
CA TYR A 731 0.11 -53.75 23.04
C TYR A 731 -1.00 -52.70 23.32
N LYS A 732 -2.16 -53.03 22.77
CA LYS A 732 -3.48 -52.44 23.07
C LYS A 732 -3.91 -52.75 24.52
N SER A 733 -4.61 -51.88 25.19
CA SER A 733 -5.84 -52.24 25.92
C SER A 733 -6.73 -51.05 26.24
N ALA A 734 -8.03 -51.33 26.12
CA ALA A 734 -9.15 -50.46 26.34
C ALA A 734 -9.40 -50.15 27.82
N TYR A 735 -9.93 -48.97 28.11
CA TYR A 735 -10.98 -48.80 29.09
C TYR A 735 -11.82 -47.55 28.78
N SER A 736 -13.12 -47.78 28.79
CA SER A 736 -14.21 -46.82 28.59
C SER A 736 -14.44 -45.98 29.84
N SER A 737 -14.68 -44.68 29.70
CA SER A 737 -15.57 -43.92 30.55
C SER A 737 -16.05 -42.63 29.87
N SER A 738 -17.35 -42.44 29.99
CA SER A 738 -18.23 -41.42 29.55
C SER A 738 -17.71 -39.99 29.54
N SER A 739 -17.83 -39.32 28.39
CA SER A 739 -17.59 -37.90 28.22
C SER A 739 -18.87 -37.16 27.83
N ARG A 740 -19.13 -36.05 28.54
CA ARG A 740 -20.06 -35.01 28.11
C ARG A 740 -19.48 -34.29 26.87
N PRO A 741 -20.30 -33.85 25.90
CA PRO A 741 -19.80 -33.22 24.70
C PRO A 741 -19.37 -31.77 24.96
N ALA A 742 -18.16 -31.46 24.52
CA ALA A 742 -17.66 -30.08 24.42
C ALA A 742 -18.17 -29.45 23.12
N SER A 743 -18.63 -28.22 23.22
CA SER A 743 -19.06 -27.40 22.07
C SER A 743 -17.89 -27.12 21.13
N PRO A 744 -18.09 -27.17 19.82
CA PRO A 744 -17.01 -26.92 18.87
C PRO A 744 -16.77 -25.41 18.70
N ALA A 745 -15.49 -25.05 18.63
CA ALA A 745 -15.04 -23.70 18.25
C ALA A 745 -15.44 -23.37 16.82
N PRO A 746 -15.75 -22.08 16.49
CA PRO A 746 -16.17 -21.68 15.16
C PRO A 746 -14.98 -21.70 14.18
N SER A 747 -15.08 -22.54 13.16
CA SER A 747 -14.16 -22.53 12.01
C SER A 747 -14.60 -21.44 11.03
N PHE A 748 -13.73 -20.47 10.76
CA PHE A 748 -13.87 -19.49 9.67
C PHE A 748 -13.71 -20.19 8.32
N GLY A 749 -14.67 -19.93 7.42
CA GLY A 749 -14.56 -20.32 6.00
C GLY A 749 -15.52 -21.40 5.52
N LYS A 750 -16.80 -21.35 5.93
CA LYS A 750 -17.87 -22.09 5.22
C LYS A 750 -18.71 -21.11 4.40
N ALA A 751 -18.79 -21.36 3.10
CA ALA A 751 -19.79 -20.74 2.25
C ALA A 751 -21.18 -20.90 2.92
N PHE A 752 -21.88 -19.80 3.11
CA PHE A 752 -23.27 -19.83 3.60
C PHE A 752 -24.13 -20.51 2.55
N THR A 753 -24.53 -21.72 2.81
CA THR A 753 -25.62 -22.38 2.07
C THR A 753 -26.92 -21.89 2.70
N VAL A 754 -27.61 -21.01 2.00
CA VAL A 754 -28.96 -20.59 2.35
C VAL A 754 -29.86 -21.82 2.17
N GLN A 755 -30.42 -22.34 3.27
CA GLN A 755 -31.49 -23.36 3.18
C GLN A 755 -32.79 -22.59 3.10
N LYS A 756 -33.51 -22.77 1.98
CA LYS A 756 -34.85 -22.23 1.79
C LYS A 756 -35.76 -22.82 2.88
N ALA A 757 -36.47 -21.96 3.61
CA ALA A 757 -37.46 -22.40 4.57
C ALA A 757 -38.60 -23.10 3.85
N ASP A 758 -39.02 -24.28 4.31
CA ASP A 758 -40.16 -25.03 3.72
C ASP A 758 -41.46 -24.24 3.80
N HIS A 759 -41.63 -23.37 4.83
CA HIS A 759 -42.81 -22.49 5.01
C HIS A 759 -42.42 -21.20 5.69
N LEU A 760 -43.04 -20.09 5.26
CA LEU A 760 -42.95 -18.79 5.96
C LEU A 760 -44.07 -18.73 7.00
N SER A 761 -43.80 -18.13 8.16
CA SER A 761 -44.76 -17.91 9.27
C SER A 761 -45.76 -16.78 8.99
N TYR A 762 -45.69 -16.12 7.83
CA TYR A 762 -46.51 -15.00 7.40
C TYR A 762 -46.83 -15.13 5.89
N GLY A 763 -47.92 -14.51 5.46
CA GLY A 763 -48.41 -14.48 4.06
C GLY A 763 -48.60 -13.06 3.54
N GLU A 764 -48.97 -12.95 2.26
CA GLU A 764 -49.36 -11.67 1.65
C GLU A 764 -50.56 -11.07 2.38
N GLY A 765 -50.48 -9.78 2.72
CA GLY A 765 -51.46 -9.05 3.51
C GLY A 765 -51.20 -9.07 5.01
N ASP A 766 -50.32 -9.92 5.54
CA ASP A 766 -49.98 -9.99 6.94
C ASP A 766 -49.16 -8.78 7.42
N ARG A 767 -49.39 -8.38 8.69
CA ARG A 767 -48.57 -7.41 9.38
C ARG A 767 -47.32 -8.10 9.91
N VAL A 768 -46.17 -7.52 9.61
CA VAL A 768 -44.87 -8.03 10.08
C VAL A 768 -44.02 -6.94 10.65
N ARG A 769 -43.14 -7.32 11.58
CA ARG A 769 -42.14 -6.43 12.20
C ARG A 769 -40.75 -6.85 11.80
N HIS A 770 -39.98 -5.87 11.33
CA HIS A 770 -38.55 -5.98 11.07
C HIS A 770 -37.74 -5.18 12.09
N LEU A 771 -36.64 -5.73 12.60
CA LEU A 771 -35.82 -5.11 13.65
C LEU A 771 -35.38 -3.67 13.32
N LYS A 772 -35.05 -3.39 12.06
CA LYS A 772 -34.50 -2.08 11.61
C LYS A 772 -35.60 -1.16 11.04
N PHE A 773 -36.62 -1.71 10.35
CA PHE A 773 -37.58 -0.93 9.58
C PHE A 773 -38.93 -0.76 10.28
N GLY A 774 -39.11 -1.41 11.43
CA GLY A 774 -40.37 -1.37 12.20
C GLY A 774 -41.47 -2.23 11.59
N GLU A 775 -42.73 -1.83 11.80
CA GLU A 775 -43.90 -2.55 11.34
C GLU A 775 -44.28 -2.19 9.91
N GLY A 776 -44.81 -3.17 9.20
CA GLY A 776 -45.25 -3.01 7.82
C GLY A 776 -46.15 -4.14 7.37
N THR A 777 -46.72 -4.02 6.18
CA THR A 777 -47.62 -5.02 5.58
C THR A 777 -46.94 -5.72 4.42
N VAL A 778 -46.99 -7.05 4.38
CA VAL A 778 -46.44 -7.85 3.29
C VAL A 778 -47.30 -7.66 2.05
N GLN A 779 -46.70 -7.11 1.00
CA GLN A 779 -47.39 -6.84 -0.27
C GLN A 779 -47.32 -8.03 -1.25
N LYS A 780 -46.14 -8.70 -1.29
CA LYS A 780 -45.90 -9.79 -2.23
C LYS A 780 -44.85 -10.75 -1.72
N ILE A 781 -45.06 -12.03 -1.97
CA ILE A 781 -44.09 -13.09 -1.73
C ILE A 781 -43.83 -13.80 -3.06
N ALA A 782 -42.58 -13.82 -3.53
CA ALA A 782 -42.18 -14.49 -4.75
C ALA A 782 -41.14 -15.58 -4.45
N ASP A 783 -41.21 -16.70 -5.20
CA ASP A 783 -40.18 -17.73 -5.09
C ASP A 783 -38.93 -17.32 -5.91
N GLY A 784 -37.87 -16.96 -5.25
CA GLY A 784 -36.56 -16.59 -5.81
C GLY A 784 -35.64 -17.80 -6.09
N GLY A 785 -36.16 -19.02 -6.07
CA GLY A 785 -35.42 -20.26 -6.34
C GLY A 785 -34.56 -20.74 -5.19
N LYS A 786 -33.70 -19.91 -4.64
CA LYS A 786 -32.82 -20.21 -3.48
C LYS A 786 -33.40 -19.76 -2.16
N ASP A 787 -34.33 -18.81 -2.17
CA ASP A 787 -35.02 -18.25 -1.00
C ASP A 787 -36.31 -17.52 -1.43
N PHE A 788 -37.24 -17.24 -0.50
CA PHE A 788 -38.42 -16.42 -0.79
C PHE A 788 -38.04 -14.93 -0.77
N GLU A 789 -38.45 -14.22 -1.80
CA GLU A 789 -38.33 -12.80 -1.92
C GLU A 789 -39.61 -12.12 -1.43
N VAL A 790 -39.51 -11.33 -0.36
CA VAL A 790 -40.65 -10.71 0.32
C VAL A 790 -40.63 -9.20 0.13
N THR A 791 -41.72 -8.65 -0.42
CA THR A 791 -41.92 -7.19 -0.54
C THR A 791 -42.82 -6.73 0.60
N VAL A 792 -42.31 -5.84 1.45
CA VAL A 792 -43.03 -5.30 2.60
C VAL A 792 -43.14 -3.77 2.47
N ASN A 793 -44.36 -3.25 2.68
CA ASN A 793 -44.55 -1.80 2.81
C ASN A 793 -44.52 -1.44 4.30
N PHE A 794 -43.39 -0.90 4.74
CA PHE A 794 -43.20 -0.46 6.11
C PHE A 794 -43.78 0.94 6.35
N ASP A 795 -44.43 1.11 7.50
CA ASP A 795 -45.17 2.34 7.85
C ASP A 795 -44.29 3.60 7.88
N ARG A 796 -43.00 3.47 8.18
CA ARG A 796 -42.06 4.59 8.33
C ARG A 796 -41.12 4.80 7.12
N VAL A 797 -40.81 3.74 6.37
CA VAL A 797 -39.74 3.79 5.34
C VAL A 797 -40.22 3.31 3.97
N GLY A 798 -41.50 3.08 3.81
CA GLY A 798 -42.13 2.69 2.54
C GLY A 798 -41.77 1.26 2.11
N VAL A 799 -41.94 0.99 0.81
CA VAL A 799 -41.78 -0.36 0.23
C VAL A 799 -40.32 -0.80 0.20
N LYS A 800 -40.03 -1.98 0.75
CA LYS A 800 -38.72 -2.64 0.71
C LYS A 800 -38.88 -4.10 0.27
N LYS A 801 -37.91 -4.56 -0.56
CA LYS A 801 -37.82 -5.91 -1.06
C LYS A 801 -36.63 -6.60 -0.39
N MET A 802 -36.78 -7.82 0.13
CA MET A 802 -35.76 -8.52 0.91
C MET A 802 -35.94 -10.03 0.84
N PHE A 803 -34.90 -10.79 1.08
CA PHE A 803 -34.96 -12.26 1.17
C PHE A 803 -35.39 -12.71 2.56
N ALA A 804 -36.31 -13.65 2.63
CA ALA A 804 -36.97 -14.09 3.88
C ALA A 804 -35.98 -14.61 4.93
N SER A 805 -34.97 -15.39 4.53
CA SER A 805 -33.95 -15.92 5.45
C SER A 805 -33.09 -14.83 6.13
N PHE A 806 -32.90 -13.69 5.46
CA PHE A 806 -32.11 -12.57 5.97
C PHE A 806 -32.97 -11.53 6.70
N ALA A 807 -34.23 -11.39 6.29
CA ALA A 807 -35.11 -10.34 6.76
C ALA A 807 -35.58 -10.54 8.21
N LYS A 808 -35.53 -11.78 8.74
CA LYS A 808 -35.98 -12.10 10.12
C LYS A 808 -37.31 -11.42 10.48
N LEU A 809 -38.28 -11.44 9.56
CA LEU A 809 -39.58 -10.85 9.75
C LEU A 809 -40.40 -11.70 10.75
N VAL A 810 -41.02 -11.04 11.71
CA VAL A 810 -41.88 -11.67 12.71
C VAL A 810 -43.30 -11.18 12.43
N LYS A 811 -44.30 -12.09 12.39
CA LYS A 811 -45.67 -11.74 12.25
C LYS A 811 -46.14 -11.03 13.54
N CYS A 812 -46.85 -9.89 13.39
CA CYS A 812 -47.38 -9.07 14.51
C CYS A 812 -48.72 -9.58 14.94
#